data_d00f2932a32421cbbb14792961d0ed78
#
_entry.id   d00f2932a32421cbbb14792961d0ed78
#
_cell.length_a   1.000
_cell.length_b   1.000
_cell.length_c   1.000
_cell.angle_alpha   90.00
_cell.angle_beta   90.00
_cell.angle_gamma   90.00
#
_symmetry.space_group_name_H-M   'P 1'
#
loop_
_entity.id
_entity.type
_entity.pdbx_description
1 polymer ?
#
loop_
_entity_poly.entity_id
_entity_poly.type
_entity_poly.pdbx_seq_one_letter_code
_entity_poly.pdbx_strand_id
1 'polypeptide(L)'
;VSMEKTIRIGVDIGGTFTDFVLHDEVRGLTRTGKRLTTPEAPSRAIVEGVERLLAETNSRAEQIHSIVHGTTLVTNTVLERTGAKVGLVCTEGFRDVLEMGREIRYDPDDLAQQPAPVIVPRARRWGVRGRIRADGAEHEPLDESALAATVRMLVDEHGVEALAVAFMNSYRNPAHELRARQIISELYPDLLVTLSSEVAPEIREYDRTSTACLNAYVQPLMHGYLDRLGADLARLGFAGDLRIMLSGGGVTTIEEAKAFPIRLIESGPAAGAMAAAHIAQAAGEAKVISFDMGGTTAKMCLVENGAPHVKHDFEAGRVHRFKQGSGLPLKVTVVDMIEIGAGGGSIAAVDALGLMKVGPRSAGSVPGPVAYARGGTEPTVTDADLYLGYLNPDYFLGGEMALALDDVRAAIATRLAGGLGIETNDAARGIQEIVNESMAAATRMHMAEKGKDPRSYTLLAFGGAGPVHAYGLAKLLKVRRIMVPPGAGVISAFGFLVAAPEVDDARGYVGQLHTLDWDHVNQLYAGMEARARDVLLRAGGRPEDIVMRWSADLRYLGQGFEVPVDLPPGPLSANHREAVRAAFLQTYAERFDRVFEDMPIEAINWRLTASLPVTPVSLAHHPTGGTPERGHRTIHFPGFGDVSTAVIDRYALKPGDRVAGPAVFEERESSFAAGPDCVVTVDRDFNLVAEIGADAATAAAPRRALAEAT
;
A
#
# COMPACT_ATOMS: atom_id res chain seq x y z
N VAL A 1 38.79 6.40 12.16
CA VAL A 1 37.63 7.25 12.50
C VAL A 1 36.44 6.61 11.82
N SER A 2 35.50 6.03 12.57
CA SER A 2 34.23 5.52 12.00
C SER A 2 33.51 6.73 11.40
N MET A 3 33.16 6.67 10.13
CA MET A 3 32.34 7.70 9.51
C MET A 3 30.95 7.67 10.17
N GLU A 4 30.43 8.85 10.48
CA GLU A 4 29.12 9.00 11.06
C GLU A 4 28.05 8.58 10.02
N LYS A 5 27.13 7.73 10.44
CA LYS A 5 26.04 7.23 9.57
C LYS A 5 24.86 8.20 9.64
N THR A 6 24.73 9.05 8.63
CA THR A 6 23.76 10.17 8.61
C THR A 6 22.74 10.09 7.51
N ILE A 7 22.88 9.11 6.59
CA ILE A 7 22.07 9.01 5.38
C ILE A 7 20.99 7.95 5.55
N ARG A 8 19.76 8.30 5.19
CA ARG A 8 18.62 7.39 5.07
C ARG A 8 18.14 7.35 3.64
N ILE A 9 17.83 6.17 3.13
CA ILE A 9 17.36 6.00 1.74
C ILE A 9 16.06 5.22 1.75
N GLY A 10 15.03 5.77 1.07
CA GLY A 10 13.79 5.08 0.74
C GLY A 10 13.83 4.62 -0.72
N VAL A 11 13.43 3.37 -0.99
CA VAL A 11 13.42 2.79 -2.33
C VAL A 11 12.08 2.12 -2.61
N ASP A 12 11.38 2.56 -3.63
CA ASP A 12 10.13 1.96 -4.12
C ASP A 12 10.34 1.30 -5.48
N ILE A 13 10.14 -0.01 -5.54
CA ILE A 13 10.15 -0.74 -6.82
C ILE A 13 8.71 -0.87 -7.32
N GLY A 14 8.36 -0.02 -8.27
CA GLY A 14 7.10 -0.14 -9.01
C GLY A 14 7.25 -0.98 -10.28
N GLY A 15 6.12 -1.26 -10.92
CA GLY A 15 6.11 -2.05 -12.18
C GLY A 15 6.77 -1.35 -13.36
N THR A 16 6.84 -0.02 -13.38
CA THR A 16 7.40 0.79 -14.48
C THR A 16 8.67 1.52 -14.07
N PHE A 17 8.67 2.14 -12.89
CA PHE A 17 9.79 2.91 -12.37
C PHE A 17 10.18 2.43 -10.98
N THR A 18 11.47 2.58 -10.66
CA THR A 18 12.01 2.48 -9.31
C THR A 18 12.33 3.88 -8.83
N ASP A 19 11.75 4.27 -7.71
CA ASP A 19 11.85 5.60 -7.14
C ASP A 19 12.74 5.59 -5.91
N PHE A 20 13.49 6.66 -5.72
CA PHE A 20 14.45 6.80 -4.64
C PHE A 20 14.32 8.15 -3.96
N VAL A 21 14.48 8.15 -2.63
CA VAL A 21 14.69 9.37 -1.84
C VAL A 21 15.84 9.15 -0.89
N LEU A 22 16.88 9.97 -1.00
CA LEU A 22 18.01 10.03 -0.07
C LEU A 22 17.85 11.26 0.81
N HIS A 23 17.98 11.10 2.12
CA HIS A 23 18.01 12.19 3.09
C HIS A 23 19.26 12.08 3.98
N ASP A 24 20.06 13.13 4.00
CA ASP A 24 21.21 13.30 4.90
C ASP A 24 20.80 14.20 6.06
N GLU A 25 20.66 13.62 7.24
CA GLU A 25 20.15 14.30 8.45
C GLU A 25 21.07 15.44 8.93
N VAL A 26 22.38 15.28 8.78
CA VAL A 26 23.38 16.29 9.23
C VAL A 26 23.45 17.45 8.26
N ARG A 27 23.42 17.17 6.96
CA ARG A 27 23.49 18.19 5.90
C ARG A 27 22.13 18.85 5.61
N GLY A 28 21.02 18.29 6.12
CA GLY A 28 19.66 18.71 5.77
C GLY A 28 19.39 18.60 4.27
N LEU A 29 20.05 17.67 3.58
CA LEU A 29 19.97 17.49 2.15
C LEU A 29 19.01 16.36 1.81
N THR A 30 17.99 16.66 1.01
CA THR A 30 17.13 15.64 0.39
C THR A 30 17.39 15.57 -1.11
N ARG A 31 17.56 14.37 -1.65
CA ARG A 31 17.74 14.13 -3.08
C ARG A 31 16.80 13.04 -3.56
N THR A 32 16.08 13.30 -4.65
CA THR A 32 15.19 12.33 -5.30
C THR A 32 15.86 11.73 -6.52
N GLY A 33 15.47 10.52 -6.88
CA GLY A 33 15.89 9.85 -8.10
C GLY A 33 14.78 8.94 -8.62
N LYS A 34 14.72 8.80 -9.94
CA LYS A 34 13.76 7.94 -10.63
C LYS A 34 14.45 7.24 -11.78
N ARG A 35 14.18 5.95 -11.96
CA ARG A 35 14.68 5.18 -13.09
C ARG A 35 13.70 4.08 -13.50
N LEU A 36 13.82 3.60 -14.72
CA LEU A 36 13.01 2.47 -15.18
C LEU A 36 13.37 1.20 -14.42
N THR A 37 12.36 0.47 -13.99
CA THR A 37 12.52 -0.82 -13.32
C THR A 37 13.11 -1.86 -14.27
N THR A 38 13.99 -2.72 -13.75
CA THR A 38 14.51 -3.92 -14.43
C THR A 38 13.80 -5.16 -13.86
N PRO A 39 12.70 -5.63 -14.48
CA PRO A 39 11.88 -6.71 -13.92
C PRO A 39 12.67 -8.01 -13.68
N GLU A 40 13.66 -8.31 -14.54
CA GLU A 40 14.47 -9.53 -14.47
C GLU A 40 15.48 -9.54 -13.31
N ALA A 41 15.86 -8.36 -12.81
CA ALA A 41 16.85 -8.21 -11.74
C ALA A 41 16.53 -6.98 -10.84
N PRO A 42 15.48 -7.04 -10.00
CA PRO A 42 15.05 -5.89 -9.19
C PRO A 42 16.13 -5.37 -8.24
N SER A 43 16.97 -6.26 -7.65
CA SER A 43 18.07 -5.85 -6.76
C SER A 43 19.12 -5.00 -7.48
N ARG A 44 19.38 -5.25 -8.76
CA ARG A 44 20.32 -4.45 -9.56
C ARG A 44 19.85 -3.01 -9.71
N ALA A 45 18.56 -2.79 -9.96
CA ALA A 45 17.99 -1.44 -10.05
C ALA A 45 18.19 -0.64 -8.76
N ILE A 46 18.06 -1.31 -7.60
CA ILE A 46 18.31 -0.68 -6.30
C ILE A 46 19.78 -0.26 -6.17
N VAL A 47 20.71 -1.18 -6.37
CA VAL A 47 22.15 -0.92 -6.20
C VAL A 47 22.60 0.23 -7.10
N GLU A 48 22.31 0.16 -8.40
CA GLU A 48 22.69 1.20 -9.37
C GLU A 48 22.02 2.56 -9.05
N GLY A 49 20.78 2.56 -8.53
CA GLY A 49 20.11 3.78 -8.10
C GLY A 49 20.75 4.40 -6.85
N VAL A 50 21.12 3.58 -5.88
CA VAL A 50 21.86 4.01 -4.67
C VAL A 50 23.23 4.56 -5.05
N GLU A 51 24.00 3.87 -5.89
CA GLU A 51 25.30 4.34 -6.39
C GLU A 51 25.21 5.71 -7.06
N ARG A 52 24.20 5.91 -7.92
CA ARG A 52 23.97 7.19 -8.58
C ARG A 52 23.67 8.31 -7.57
N LEU A 53 22.77 8.08 -6.62
CA LEU A 53 22.45 9.08 -5.59
C LEU A 53 23.64 9.44 -4.71
N LEU A 54 24.46 8.45 -4.35
CA LEU A 54 25.68 8.69 -3.59
C LEU A 54 26.68 9.54 -4.39
N ALA A 55 26.84 9.25 -5.69
CA ALA A 55 27.70 10.05 -6.56
C ALA A 55 27.19 11.49 -6.71
N GLU A 56 25.88 11.69 -6.94
CA GLU A 56 25.26 13.02 -7.06
C GLU A 56 25.36 13.86 -5.78
N THR A 57 25.37 13.21 -4.61
CA THR A 57 25.46 13.89 -3.31
C THR A 57 26.88 13.94 -2.75
N ASN A 58 27.87 13.41 -3.48
CA ASN A 58 29.26 13.24 -3.03
C ASN A 58 29.35 12.54 -1.68
N SER A 59 28.58 11.45 -1.53
CA SER A 59 28.45 10.63 -0.33
C SER A 59 29.00 9.22 -0.55
N ARG A 60 29.18 8.45 0.53
CA ARG A 60 29.69 7.07 0.49
C ARG A 60 28.71 6.11 1.12
N ALA A 61 28.75 4.85 0.70
CA ALA A 61 27.84 3.80 1.20
C ALA A 61 27.99 3.55 2.71
N GLU A 62 29.19 3.73 3.28
CA GLU A 62 29.46 3.57 4.70
C GLU A 62 28.74 4.62 5.57
N GLN A 63 28.33 5.76 4.97
CA GLN A 63 27.56 6.82 5.64
C GLN A 63 26.06 6.51 5.72
N ILE A 64 25.59 5.46 5.02
CA ILE A 64 24.18 5.10 5.03
C ILE A 64 23.86 4.45 6.40
N HIS A 65 22.95 5.10 7.14
CA HIS A 65 22.39 4.58 8.37
C HIS A 65 21.38 3.47 8.09
N SER A 66 20.43 3.75 7.19
CA SER A 66 19.38 2.78 6.86
C SER A 66 18.91 2.89 5.41
N ILE A 67 18.52 1.74 4.84
CA ILE A 67 17.78 1.64 3.60
C ILE A 67 16.44 0.99 3.93
N VAL A 68 15.35 1.67 3.55
CA VAL A 68 13.99 1.12 3.68
C VAL A 68 13.45 0.84 2.28
N HIS A 69 13.00 -0.38 2.08
CA HIS A 69 12.63 -0.87 0.76
C HIS A 69 11.20 -1.44 0.76
N GLY A 70 10.42 -1.09 -0.26
CA GLY A 70 9.15 -1.70 -0.61
C GLY A 70 9.25 -2.49 -1.90
N THR A 71 8.47 -3.55 -2.02
CA THR A 71 8.50 -4.42 -3.19
C THR A 71 7.11 -4.89 -3.59
N THR A 72 6.84 -4.92 -4.89
CA THR A 72 5.64 -5.54 -5.47
C THR A 72 5.80 -7.05 -5.70
N LEU A 73 6.96 -7.63 -5.33
CA LEU A 73 7.31 -9.01 -5.64
C LEU A 73 6.29 -10.00 -5.07
N VAL A 74 5.86 -9.81 -3.81
CA VAL A 74 4.86 -10.67 -3.15
C VAL A 74 3.51 -10.59 -3.87
N THR A 75 3.03 -9.39 -4.14
CA THR A 75 1.76 -9.15 -4.84
C THR A 75 1.79 -9.79 -6.22
N ASN A 76 2.83 -9.53 -7.01
CA ASN A 76 2.97 -10.09 -8.36
C ASN A 76 3.04 -11.62 -8.33
N THR A 77 3.82 -12.22 -7.42
CA THR A 77 3.92 -13.67 -7.28
C THR A 77 2.57 -14.33 -7.02
N VAL A 78 1.74 -13.71 -6.18
CA VAL A 78 0.38 -14.22 -5.89
C VAL A 78 -0.54 -14.05 -7.11
N LEU A 79 -0.52 -12.91 -7.78
CA LEU A 79 -1.38 -12.61 -8.93
C LEU A 79 -1.00 -13.44 -10.17
N GLU A 80 0.28 -13.55 -10.47
CA GLU A 80 0.82 -14.28 -11.63
C GLU A 80 0.93 -15.79 -11.40
N ARG A 81 0.70 -16.25 -10.17
CA ARG A 81 0.77 -17.67 -9.79
C ARG A 81 2.16 -18.28 -10.01
N THR A 82 3.23 -17.53 -9.74
CA THR A 82 4.63 -17.91 -9.97
C THR A 82 5.39 -18.32 -8.70
N GLY A 83 4.70 -18.55 -7.58
CA GLY A 83 5.33 -18.93 -6.31
C GLY A 83 5.70 -20.41 -6.20
N ALA A 84 6.21 -20.78 -5.03
CA ALA A 84 6.73 -22.09 -4.74
C ALA A 84 5.67 -23.21 -4.77
N LYS A 85 6.12 -24.44 -4.94
CA LYS A 85 5.28 -25.63 -4.86
C LYS A 85 5.01 -25.99 -3.40
N VAL A 86 3.88 -25.53 -2.88
CA VAL A 86 3.50 -25.70 -1.46
C VAL A 86 2.75 -27.01 -1.20
N GLY A 87 3.07 -27.67 -0.07
CA GLY A 87 2.27 -28.70 0.56
C GLY A 87 1.53 -28.17 1.79
N LEU A 88 0.34 -28.68 2.05
CA LEU A 88 -0.44 -28.39 3.26
C LEU A 88 -0.57 -29.65 4.12
N VAL A 89 -0.15 -29.54 5.38
CA VAL A 89 -0.45 -30.50 6.43
C VAL A 89 -1.48 -29.92 7.37
N CYS A 90 -2.62 -30.61 7.53
CA CYS A 90 -3.73 -30.15 8.36
C CYS A 90 -4.28 -31.26 9.26
N THR A 91 -5.20 -30.95 10.14
CA THR A 91 -5.94 -31.95 10.92
C THR A 91 -6.72 -32.89 9.98
N GLU A 92 -6.69 -34.18 10.25
CA GLU A 92 -7.48 -35.17 9.52
C GLU A 92 -8.96 -34.77 9.44
N GLY A 93 -9.55 -34.89 8.22
CA GLY A 93 -10.91 -34.43 7.91
C GLY A 93 -11.02 -32.99 7.44
N PHE A 94 -9.96 -32.15 7.53
CA PHE A 94 -9.98 -30.71 7.18
C PHE A 94 -9.16 -30.35 5.92
N ARG A 95 -8.76 -31.32 5.11
CA ARG A 95 -7.94 -31.08 3.90
C ARG A 95 -8.65 -30.25 2.82
N ASP A 96 -9.97 -30.18 2.83
CA ASP A 96 -10.77 -29.53 1.81
C ASP A 96 -11.24 -28.12 2.21
N VAL A 97 -10.76 -27.61 3.37
CA VAL A 97 -11.12 -26.26 3.87
C VAL A 97 -10.84 -25.15 2.87
N LEU A 98 -9.77 -25.26 2.06
CA LEU A 98 -9.42 -24.25 1.05
C LEU A 98 -10.41 -24.19 -0.13
N GLU A 99 -11.07 -25.30 -0.46
CA GLU A 99 -12.08 -25.36 -1.53
C GLU A 99 -13.48 -25.06 -1.02
N MET A 100 -13.81 -25.49 0.18
CA MET A 100 -15.09 -25.18 0.81
C MET A 100 -15.20 -23.68 1.10
N GLY A 101 -14.11 -23.05 1.51
CA GLY A 101 -14.06 -21.63 1.81
C GLY A 101 -15.05 -21.27 2.92
N ARG A 102 -15.78 -20.17 2.70
CA ARG A 102 -16.85 -19.71 3.59
C ARG A 102 -18.25 -20.10 3.12
N GLU A 103 -18.36 -20.86 2.02
CA GLU A 103 -19.63 -21.22 1.36
C GLU A 103 -20.53 -20.03 1.00
N ILE A 104 -19.93 -18.84 0.86
CA ILE A 104 -20.62 -17.60 0.52
C ILE A 104 -20.42 -17.33 -0.97
N ARG A 105 -21.52 -17.00 -1.68
CA ARG A 105 -21.47 -16.49 -3.04
C ARG A 105 -21.16 -15.01 -3.01
N TYR A 106 -20.14 -14.59 -3.75
CA TYR A 106 -19.82 -13.16 -3.94
C TYR A 106 -20.78 -12.50 -4.95
N ASP A 107 -21.48 -13.28 -5.74
CA ASP A 107 -22.57 -12.87 -6.62
C ASP A 107 -23.75 -13.84 -6.48
N PRO A 108 -24.78 -13.49 -5.68
CA PRO A 108 -25.93 -14.36 -5.48
C PRO A 108 -26.69 -14.70 -6.75
N ASP A 109 -26.65 -13.80 -7.75
CA ASP A 109 -27.41 -13.92 -9.01
C ASP A 109 -26.65 -14.71 -10.07
N ASP A 110 -25.32 -14.87 -9.94
CA ASP A 110 -24.51 -15.68 -10.88
C ASP A 110 -24.42 -17.13 -10.41
N LEU A 111 -25.14 -18.02 -11.05
CA LEU A 111 -25.11 -19.46 -10.77
C LEU A 111 -23.83 -20.15 -11.29
N ALA A 112 -23.12 -19.54 -12.21
CA ALA A 112 -21.91 -20.07 -12.84
C ALA A 112 -20.61 -19.48 -12.26
N GLN A 113 -20.71 -18.72 -11.18
CA GLN A 113 -19.55 -18.05 -10.56
C GLN A 113 -18.44 -19.06 -10.24
N GLN A 114 -17.21 -18.66 -10.53
CA GLN A 114 -16.02 -19.45 -10.20
C GLN A 114 -15.36 -18.87 -8.96
N PRO A 115 -15.02 -19.69 -7.94
CA PRO A 115 -14.22 -19.22 -6.80
C PRO A 115 -12.80 -18.88 -7.25
N ALA A 116 -12.09 -18.08 -6.44
CA ALA A 116 -10.68 -17.84 -6.67
C ALA A 116 -9.91 -19.18 -6.68
N PRO A 117 -9.08 -19.46 -7.68
CA PRO A 117 -8.33 -20.71 -7.74
C PRO A 117 -7.44 -20.88 -6.50
N VAL A 118 -7.49 -22.02 -5.86
CA VAL A 118 -6.69 -22.34 -4.67
C VAL A 118 -5.19 -22.39 -4.98
N ILE A 119 -4.36 -22.04 -4.00
CA ILE A 119 -2.90 -22.05 -4.16
C ILE A 119 -2.32 -23.47 -4.04
N VAL A 120 -2.84 -24.29 -3.13
CA VAL A 120 -2.38 -25.65 -2.90
C VAL A 120 -3.39 -26.63 -3.48
N PRO A 121 -3.10 -27.35 -4.58
CA PRO A 121 -3.98 -28.37 -5.14
C PRO A 121 -4.26 -29.50 -4.16
N ARG A 122 -5.42 -30.15 -4.28
CA ARG A 122 -5.85 -31.22 -3.38
C ARG A 122 -4.84 -32.37 -3.23
N ALA A 123 -4.09 -32.71 -4.29
CA ALA A 123 -3.06 -33.75 -4.27
C ALA A 123 -1.89 -33.43 -3.30
N ARG A 124 -1.70 -32.18 -2.93
CA ARG A 124 -0.64 -31.76 -2.00
C ARG A 124 -1.18 -31.31 -0.63
N ARG A 125 -2.42 -31.68 -0.29
CA ARG A 125 -3.04 -31.44 1.03
C ARG A 125 -3.29 -32.76 1.73
N TRP A 126 -2.78 -32.90 2.94
CA TRP A 126 -2.88 -34.13 3.68
C TRP A 126 -3.25 -33.90 5.13
N GLY A 127 -4.19 -34.74 5.62
CA GLY A 127 -4.62 -34.71 7.01
C GLY A 127 -3.78 -35.67 7.86
N VAL A 128 -3.44 -35.20 9.07
CA VAL A 128 -2.75 -36.01 10.10
C VAL A 128 -3.63 -36.00 11.33
N ARG A 129 -3.74 -37.17 11.99
CA ARG A 129 -4.49 -37.30 13.25
C ARG A 129 -3.82 -36.49 14.36
N GLY A 130 -4.64 -35.94 15.20
CA GLY A 130 -4.30 -35.04 16.28
C GLY A 130 -5.37 -33.95 16.43
N ARG A 131 -5.83 -33.69 17.65
CA ARG A 131 -6.95 -32.79 17.86
C ARG A 131 -6.79 -31.92 19.08
N ILE A 132 -6.82 -30.60 18.86
CA ILE A 132 -7.01 -29.58 19.91
C ILE A 132 -8.47 -29.16 19.90
N ARG A 133 -9.08 -28.99 21.08
CA ARG A 133 -10.46 -28.49 21.25
C ARG A 133 -10.50 -26.97 21.22
N ALA A 134 -11.69 -26.41 21.14
CA ALA A 134 -11.90 -24.97 21.13
C ALA A 134 -11.48 -24.26 22.44
N ASP A 135 -11.45 -24.99 23.56
CA ASP A 135 -10.93 -24.52 24.85
C ASP A 135 -9.38 -24.58 24.95
N GLY A 136 -8.70 -25.17 23.94
CA GLY A 136 -7.26 -25.35 23.90
C GLY A 136 -6.78 -26.68 24.50
N ALA A 137 -7.68 -27.51 25.04
CA ALA A 137 -7.31 -28.83 25.58
C ALA A 137 -6.95 -29.81 24.45
N GLU A 138 -5.91 -30.62 24.64
CA GLU A 138 -5.59 -31.71 23.75
C GLU A 138 -6.63 -32.81 23.90
N HIS A 139 -7.31 -33.14 22.81
CA HIS A 139 -8.28 -34.26 22.76
C HIS A 139 -7.66 -35.54 22.23
N GLU A 140 -6.81 -35.42 21.21
CA GLU A 140 -6.09 -36.51 20.60
C GLU A 140 -4.64 -36.06 20.33
N PRO A 141 -3.62 -36.80 20.78
CA PRO A 141 -2.24 -36.47 20.54
C PRO A 141 -1.89 -36.53 19.06
N LEU A 142 -0.90 -35.73 18.64
CA LEU A 142 -0.41 -35.73 17.27
C LEU A 142 0.19 -37.08 16.89
N ASP A 143 -0.25 -37.68 15.79
CA ASP A 143 0.36 -38.88 15.21
C ASP A 143 1.66 -38.49 14.49
N GLU A 144 2.77 -38.50 15.25
CA GLU A 144 4.08 -38.07 14.75
C GLU A 144 4.59 -38.99 13.62
N SER A 145 4.24 -40.30 13.65
CA SER A 145 4.65 -41.23 12.62
C SER A 145 3.95 -41.01 11.29
N ALA A 146 2.64 -40.73 11.34
CA ALA A 146 1.85 -40.36 10.16
C ALA A 146 2.30 -39.03 9.62
N LEU A 147 2.62 -38.04 10.49
CA LEU A 147 3.19 -36.77 10.08
C LEU A 147 4.49 -36.94 9.31
N ALA A 148 5.45 -37.67 9.87
CA ALA A 148 6.74 -37.94 9.22
C ALA A 148 6.59 -38.61 7.85
N ALA A 149 5.70 -39.61 7.74
CA ALA A 149 5.40 -40.30 6.48
C ALA A 149 4.78 -39.33 5.45
N THR A 150 3.83 -38.50 5.89
CA THR A 150 3.17 -37.50 5.04
C THR A 150 4.17 -36.47 4.51
N VAL A 151 5.06 -36.00 5.36
CA VAL A 151 6.09 -35.01 4.97
C VAL A 151 7.04 -35.59 3.93
N ARG A 152 7.54 -36.82 4.13
CA ARG A 152 8.39 -37.49 3.13
C ARG A 152 7.70 -37.65 1.79
N MET A 153 6.46 -38.08 1.77
CA MET A 153 5.67 -38.20 0.55
C MET A 153 5.52 -36.83 -0.16
N LEU A 154 5.19 -35.75 0.57
CA LEU A 154 5.04 -34.42 0.01
C LEU A 154 6.35 -33.92 -0.59
N VAL A 155 7.47 -34.10 0.08
CA VAL A 155 8.79 -33.64 -0.39
C VAL A 155 9.34 -34.54 -1.48
N ASP A 156 9.45 -35.85 -1.23
CA ASP A 156 10.18 -36.76 -2.10
C ASP A 156 9.38 -37.17 -3.35
N GLU A 157 8.05 -37.34 -3.24
CA GLU A 157 7.21 -37.78 -4.36
C GLU A 157 6.51 -36.61 -5.06
N HIS A 158 6.04 -35.61 -4.31
CA HIS A 158 5.35 -34.43 -4.88
C HIS A 158 6.26 -33.25 -5.16
N GLY A 159 7.52 -33.26 -4.73
CA GLY A 159 8.51 -32.22 -4.96
C GLY A 159 8.09 -30.87 -4.34
N VAL A 160 7.58 -30.90 -3.12
CA VAL A 160 7.17 -29.70 -2.38
C VAL A 160 8.41 -28.92 -1.94
N GLU A 161 8.39 -27.61 -2.16
CA GLU A 161 9.49 -26.67 -1.88
C GLU A 161 9.29 -25.90 -0.56
N ALA A 162 8.05 -25.84 -0.06
CA ALA A 162 7.70 -25.24 1.23
C ALA A 162 6.45 -25.90 1.81
N LEU A 163 6.34 -25.95 3.12
CA LEU A 163 5.18 -26.52 3.82
C LEU A 163 4.41 -25.46 4.60
N ALA A 164 3.07 -25.53 4.50
CA ALA A 164 2.15 -24.91 5.44
C ALA A 164 1.61 -25.98 6.40
N VAL A 165 1.63 -25.68 7.69
CA VAL A 165 1.01 -26.52 8.73
C VAL A 165 -0.13 -25.72 9.34
N ALA A 166 -1.34 -26.28 9.29
CA ALA A 166 -2.55 -25.62 9.77
C ALA A 166 -3.47 -26.62 10.49
N PHE A 167 -3.28 -26.76 11.80
CA PHE A 167 -4.11 -27.64 12.60
C PHE A 167 -5.30 -26.89 13.22
N MET A 168 -6.38 -27.64 13.46
CA MET A 168 -7.59 -27.11 14.07
C MET A 168 -7.30 -26.54 15.46
N ASN A 169 -7.83 -25.35 15.71
CA ASN A 169 -7.68 -24.61 16.97
C ASN A 169 -6.22 -24.30 17.39
N SER A 170 -5.26 -24.34 16.48
CA SER A 170 -3.84 -24.05 16.79
C SER A 170 -3.62 -22.61 17.28
N TYR A 171 -4.53 -21.68 16.97
CA TYR A 171 -4.52 -20.32 17.53
C TYR A 171 -4.74 -20.30 19.05
N ARG A 172 -5.41 -21.32 19.62
CA ARG A 172 -5.60 -21.50 21.07
C ARG A 172 -4.47 -22.26 21.73
N ASN A 173 -3.99 -23.30 21.08
CA ASN A 173 -2.89 -24.13 21.57
C ASN A 173 -2.03 -24.59 20.37
N PRO A 174 -0.84 -24.00 20.18
CA PRO A 174 0.03 -24.27 19.06
C PRO A 174 0.88 -25.55 19.21
N ALA A 175 0.74 -26.31 20.30
CA ALA A 175 1.64 -27.41 20.65
C ALA A 175 1.84 -28.42 19.50
N HIS A 176 0.78 -28.80 18.80
CA HIS A 176 0.86 -29.73 17.66
C HIS A 176 1.63 -29.13 16.48
N GLU A 177 1.42 -27.85 16.14
CA GLU A 177 2.15 -27.19 15.06
C GLU A 177 3.64 -27.00 15.39
N LEU A 178 3.94 -26.59 16.62
CA LEU A 178 5.32 -26.46 17.09
C LEU A 178 6.05 -27.81 17.06
N ARG A 179 5.38 -28.88 17.49
CA ARG A 179 5.94 -30.24 17.42
C ARG A 179 6.12 -30.73 15.97
N ALA A 180 5.15 -30.41 15.11
CA ALA A 180 5.25 -30.71 13.68
C ALA A 180 6.47 -30.04 13.04
N ARG A 181 6.73 -28.77 13.33
CA ARG A 181 7.92 -28.07 12.81
C ARG A 181 9.22 -28.72 13.29
N GLN A 182 9.31 -29.15 14.56
CA GLN A 182 10.49 -29.86 15.07
C GLN A 182 10.76 -31.13 14.25
N ILE A 183 9.74 -31.96 14.05
CA ILE A 183 9.85 -33.22 13.27
C ILE A 183 10.23 -32.92 11.82
N ILE A 184 9.62 -31.91 11.20
CA ILE A 184 9.93 -31.53 9.83
C ILE A 184 11.38 -31.05 9.70
N SER A 185 11.84 -30.22 10.63
CA SER A 185 13.23 -29.71 10.63
C SER A 185 14.28 -30.81 10.87
N GLU A 186 13.94 -31.84 11.64
CA GLU A 186 14.80 -33.04 11.81
C GLU A 186 14.91 -33.83 10.52
N LEU A 187 13.83 -33.94 9.72
CA LEU A 187 13.80 -34.67 8.46
C LEU A 187 14.39 -33.87 7.28
N TYR A 188 14.08 -32.60 7.20
CA TYR A 188 14.44 -31.70 6.09
C TYR A 188 14.84 -30.32 6.65
N PRO A 189 16.11 -30.15 7.10
CA PRO A 189 16.57 -28.92 7.77
C PRO A 189 16.41 -27.64 6.93
N ASP A 190 16.51 -27.76 5.62
CA ASP A 190 16.46 -26.61 4.68
C ASP A 190 15.03 -26.31 4.18
N LEU A 191 14.04 -27.13 4.55
CA LEU A 191 12.67 -26.95 4.11
C LEU A 191 12.00 -25.82 4.89
N LEU A 192 11.48 -24.81 4.17
CA LEU A 192 10.76 -23.71 4.78
C LEU A 192 9.37 -24.16 5.26
N VAL A 193 9.06 -23.87 6.53
CA VAL A 193 7.81 -24.27 7.18
C VAL A 193 7.10 -23.07 7.77
N THR A 194 5.88 -22.83 7.32
CA THR A 194 4.97 -21.82 7.88
C THR A 194 3.96 -22.50 8.82
N LEU A 195 3.90 -22.05 10.08
CA LEU A 195 2.86 -22.45 11.02
C LEU A 195 1.70 -21.47 11.01
N SER A 196 0.47 -21.95 10.94
CA SER A 196 -0.72 -21.11 10.94
C SER A 196 -0.89 -20.34 12.25
N SER A 197 -0.46 -20.93 13.37
CA SER A 197 -0.45 -20.34 14.71
C SER A 197 0.56 -19.20 14.90
N GLU A 198 1.48 -18.99 13.96
CA GLU A 198 2.44 -17.87 14.00
C GLU A 198 2.09 -16.78 13.00
N VAL A 199 1.70 -17.16 11.78
CA VAL A 199 1.41 -16.17 10.72
C VAL A 199 0.06 -15.50 10.94
N ALA A 200 -0.95 -16.23 11.44
CA ALA A 200 -2.31 -15.74 11.66
C ALA A 200 -2.98 -16.44 12.87
N PRO A 201 -2.55 -16.14 14.11
CA PRO A 201 -3.08 -16.79 15.32
C PRO A 201 -4.48 -16.29 15.71
N GLU A 202 -5.39 -16.31 14.75
CA GLU A 202 -6.76 -15.83 14.87
C GLU A 202 -7.77 -16.94 14.54
N ILE A 203 -9.02 -16.75 14.96
CA ILE A 203 -10.10 -17.68 14.61
C ILE A 203 -10.35 -17.72 13.11
N ARG A 204 -11.15 -18.69 12.65
CA ARG A 204 -11.57 -18.96 11.26
C ARG A 204 -10.51 -19.75 10.49
N GLU A 205 -10.76 -21.06 10.48
CA GLU A 205 -9.83 -22.05 9.91
C GLU A 205 -9.49 -21.80 8.45
N TYR A 206 -10.46 -21.41 7.62
CA TYR A 206 -10.22 -21.10 6.20
C TYR A 206 -9.26 -19.94 6.01
N ASP A 207 -9.52 -18.81 6.69
CA ASP A 207 -8.72 -17.60 6.56
C ASP A 207 -7.29 -17.84 7.06
N ARG A 208 -7.14 -18.54 8.21
CA ARG A 208 -5.85 -18.89 8.79
C ARG A 208 -5.06 -19.85 7.89
N THR A 209 -5.71 -20.89 7.37
CA THR A 209 -5.08 -21.86 6.47
C THR A 209 -4.67 -21.22 5.14
N SER A 210 -5.54 -20.36 4.57
CA SER A 210 -5.22 -19.60 3.36
C SER A 210 -4.00 -18.70 3.56
N THR A 211 -3.94 -18.00 4.70
CA THR A 211 -2.79 -17.14 5.05
C THR A 211 -1.50 -17.94 5.18
N ALA A 212 -1.54 -19.08 5.86
CA ALA A 212 -0.37 -19.95 6.00
C ALA A 212 0.12 -20.51 4.65
N CYS A 213 -0.81 -20.93 3.79
CA CYS A 213 -0.47 -21.42 2.45
C CYS A 213 0.13 -20.31 1.57
N LEU A 214 -0.42 -19.09 1.60
CA LEU A 214 0.09 -17.98 0.84
C LEU A 214 1.45 -17.48 1.37
N ASN A 215 1.66 -17.51 2.69
CA ASN A 215 2.98 -17.22 3.26
C ASN A 215 4.02 -18.25 2.77
N ALA A 216 3.76 -19.54 2.90
CA ALA A 216 4.64 -20.59 2.41
C ALA A 216 4.90 -20.49 0.89
N TYR A 217 3.89 -20.01 0.13
CA TYR A 217 3.96 -19.87 -1.32
C TYR A 217 4.96 -18.79 -1.78
N VAL A 218 5.07 -17.70 -1.06
CA VAL A 218 5.96 -16.58 -1.41
C VAL A 218 7.30 -16.65 -0.67
N GLN A 219 7.42 -17.48 0.37
CA GLN A 219 8.55 -17.49 1.29
C GLN A 219 9.89 -17.84 0.62
N PRO A 220 10.04 -18.89 -0.21
CA PRO A 220 11.31 -19.23 -0.85
C PRO A 220 11.83 -18.12 -1.78
N LEU A 221 10.91 -17.51 -2.53
CA LEU A 221 11.23 -16.40 -3.43
C LEU A 221 11.77 -15.20 -2.65
N MET A 222 11.08 -14.83 -1.55
CA MET A 222 11.47 -13.69 -0.73
C MET A 222 12.77 -13.92 0.03
N HIS A 223 13.02 -15.14 0.52
CA HIS A 223 14.33 -15.51 1.09
C HIS A 223 15.45 -15.23 0.09
N GLY A 224 15.37 -15.82 -1.11
CA GLY A 224 16.39 -15.66 -2.13
C GLY A 224 16.56 -14.21 -2.60
N TYR A 225 15.48 -13.45 -2.67
CA TYR A 225 15.52 -12.03 -3.03
C TYR A 225 16.24 -11.18 -1.96
N LEU A 226 15.84 -11.31 -0.69
CA LEU A 226 16.39 -10.51 0.41
C LEU A 226 17.85 -10.85 0.69
N ASP A 227 18.25 -12.13 0.55
CA ASP A 227 19.66 -12.55 0.67
C ASP A 227 20.53 -11.93 -0.41
N ARG A 228 20.06 -11.96 -1.66
CA ARG A 228 20.79 -11.32 -2.78
C ARG A 228 20.89 -9.81 -2.59
N LEU A 229 19.79 -9.14 -2.23
CA LEU A 229 19.79 -7.70 -2.01
C LEU A 229 20.77 -7.31 -0.90
N GLY A 230 20.75 -8.03 0.22
CA GLY A 230 21.70 -7.80 1.32
C GLY A 230 23.15 -7.97 0.90
N ALA A 231 23.46 -9.04 0.15
CA ALA A 231 24.80 -9.30 -0.36
C ALA A 231 25.25 -8.24 -1.40
N ASP A 232 24.35 -7.78 -2.27
CA ASP A 232 24.63 -6.77 -3.28
C ASP A 232 24.92 -5.41 -2.61
N LEU A 233 24.15 -5.01 -1.62
CA LEU A 233 24.37 -3.78 -0.84
C LEU A 233 25.67 -3.85 -0.02
N ALA A 234 25.96 -4.99 0.60
CA ALA A 234 27.21 -5.18 1.32
C ALA A 234 28.45 -5.04 0.43
N ARG A 235 28.38 -5.51 -0.83
CA ARG A 235 29.45 -5.32 -1.82
C ARG A 235 29.67 -3.84 -2.20
N LEU A 236 28.61 -3.03 -2.12
CA LEU A 236 28.72 -1.57 -2.29
C LEU A 236 29.39 -0.87 -1.10
N GLY A 237 29.56 -1.55 0.04
CA GLY A 237 30.08 -0.99 1.29
C GLY A 237 29.00 -0.60 2.30
N PHE A 238 27.73 -0.91 2.02
CA PHE A 238 26.63 -0.67 2.97
C PHE A 238 26.76 -1.59 4.18
N ALA A 239 26.78 -0.99 5.36
CA ALA A 239 26.82 -1.69 6.66
C ALA A 239 25.78 -1.10 7.65
N GLY A 240 24.70 -0.54 7.11
CA GLY A 240 23.57 0.00 7.87
C GLY A 240 22.44 -1.02 8.01
N ASP A 241 21.26 -0.52 8.42
CA ASP A 241 20.06 -1.32 8.61
C ASP A 241 19.26 -1.40 7.29
N LEU A 242 19.07 -2.62 6.77
CA LEU A 242 18.13 -2.86 5.69
C LEU A 242 16.77 -3.24 6.31
N ARG A 243 15.73 -2.46 6.01
CA ARG A 243 14.38 -2.65 6.52
C ARG A 243 13.38 -2.78 5.37
N ILE A 244 12.31 -3.52 5.62
CA ILE A 244 11.28 -3.79 4.61
C ILE A 244 9.93 -3.25 5.09
N MET A 245 9.21 -2.62 4.18
CA MET A 245 7.88 -2.07 4.43
C MET A 245 6.84 -3.17 4.57
N LEU A 246 5.99 -3.03 5.59
CA LEU A 246 4.81 -3.88 5.82
C LEU A 246 3.57 -3.30 5.11
N SER A 247 2.61 -4.15 4.84
CA SER A 247 1.29 -3.79 4.27
C SER A 247 0.51 -2.78 5.10
N GLY A 248 0.71 -2.79 6.42
CA GLY A 248 0.02 -1.90 7.37
C GLY A 248 0.61 -0.50 7.47
N GLY A 249 1.77 -0.25 6.85
CA GLY A 249 2.42 1.07 6.89
C GLY A 249 3.64 1.16 7.80
N GLY A 250 3.93 0.14 8.61
CA GLY A 250 5.15 0.05 9.40
C GLY A 250 6.33 -0.54 8.61
N VAL A 251 7.52 -0.51 9.17
CA VAL A 251 8.71 -1.19 8.63
C VAL A 251 9.23 -2.24 9.60
N THR A 252 9.82 -3.31 9.04
CA THR A 252 10.31 -4.45 9.82
C THR A 252 11.73 -4.85 9.43
N THR A 253 12.32 -5.77 10.20
CA THR A 253 13.65 -6.34 9.92
C THR A 253 13.60 -7.37 8.78
N ILE A 254 14.76 -7.70 8.23
CA ILE A 254 14.89 -8.73 7.17
C ILE A 254 14.44 -10.10 7.68
N GLU A 255 14.72 -10.43 8.93
CA GLU A 255 14.38 -11.72 9.55
C GLU A 255 12.85 -11.88 9.63
N GLU A 256 12.13 -10.87 10.10
CA GLU A 256 10.66 -10.88 10.14
C GLU A 256 10.07 -10.92 8.71
N ALA A 257 10.64 -10.15 7.78
CA ALA A 257 10.21 -10.15 6.37
C ALA A 257 10.41 -11.52 5.69
N LYS A 258 11.46 -12.26 6.04
CA LYS A 258 11.67 -13.64 5.58
C LYS A 258 10.71 -14.63 6.24
N ALA A 259 10.46 -14.48 7.53
CA ALA A 259 9.55 -15.38 8.27
C ALA A 259 8.09 -15.22 7.78
N PHE A 260 7.65 -13.97 7.59
CA PHE A 260 6.27 -13.64 7.26
C PHE A 260 6.15 -12.74 6.02
N PRO A 261 6.68 -13.18 4.84
CA PRO A 261 6.68 -12.34 3.64
C PRO A 261 5.29 -11.97 3.14
N ILE A 262 4.24 -12.70 3.49
CA ILE A 262 2.86 -12.34 3.13
C ILE A 262 2.42 -10.99 3.71
N ARG A 263 3.04 -10.55 4.81
CA ARG A 263 2.81 -9.22 5.41
C ARG A 263 3.39 -8.06 4.60
N LEU A 264 4.06 -8.34 3.48
CA LEU A 264 4.64 -7.35 2.57
C LEU A 264 3.72 -7.07 1.35
N ILE A 265 2.58 -7.74 1.27
CA ILE A 265 1.62 -7.55 0.17
C ILE A 265 1.15 -6.08 0.15
N GLU A 266 1.12 -5.43 -1.03
CA GLU A 266 0.75 -4.01 -1.16
C GLU A 266 1.63 -3.02 -0.36
N SER A 267 2.91 -3.32 -0.10
CA SER A 267 3.80 -2.48 0.71
C SER A 267 4.15 -1.12 0.08
N GLY A 268 4.33 -1.04 -1.25
CA GLY A 268 4.58 0.23 -1.96
C GLY A 268 3.44 1.24 -1.77
N PRO A 269 2.18 0.87 -2.04
CA PRO A 269 1.02 1.72 -1.76
C PRO A 269 0.87 2.14 -0.30
N ALA A 270 1.22 1.26 0.64
CA ALA A 270 1.21 1.59 2.05
C ALA A 270 2.18 2.74 2.37
N ALA A 271 3.37 2.75 1.75
CA ALA A 271 4.32 3.85 1.88
C ALA A 271 3.75 5.18 1.38
N GLY A 272 3.07 5.19 0.23
CA GLY A 272 2.37 6.38 -0.28
C GLY A 272 1.33 6.93 0.70
N ALA A 273 0.56 6.03 1.34
CA ALA A 273 -0.41 6.41 2.36
C ALA A 273 0.25 6.99 3.63
N MET A 274 1.38 6.43 4.07
CA MET A 274 2.16 6.96 5.20
C MET A 274 2.75 8.34 4.88
N ALA A 275 3.26 8.54 3.66
CA ALA A 275 3.70 9.86 3.20
C ALA A 275 2.55 10.88 3.22
N ALA A 276 1.38 10.49 2.70
CA ALA A 276 0.20 11.34 2.71
C ALA A 276 -0.24 11.71 4.13
N ALA A 277 -0.20 10.77 5.07
CA ALA A 277 -0.49 11.01 6.49
C ALA A 277 0.49 12.00 7.11
N HIS A 278 1.79 11.83 6.87
CA HIS A 278 2.84 12.74 7.35
C HIS A 278 2.68 14.16 6.79
N ILE A 279 2.44 14.29 5.48
CA ILE A 279 2.24 15.58 4.81
C ILE A 279 0.95 16.24 5.33
N ALA A 280 -0.15 15.50 5.44
CA ALA A 280 -1.42 16.00 5.96
C ALA A 280 -1.26 16.54 7.40
N GLN A 281 -0.57 15.82 8.26
CA GLN A 281 -0.30 16.23 9.64
C GLN A 281 0.55 17.52 9.68
N ALA A 282 1.62 17.60 8.89
CA ALA A 282 2.48 18.79 8.82
C ALA A 282 1.72 20.03 8.31
N ALA A 283 0.80 19.83 7.34
CA ALA A 283 -0.04 20.90 6.79
C ALA A 283 -1.27 21.22 7.66
N GLY A 284 -1.54 20.47 8.72
CA GLY A 284 -2.73 20.67 9.56
C GLY A 284 -4.05 20.23 8.92
N GLU A 285 -4.00 19.31 7.94
CA GLU A 285 -5.16 18.76 7.25
C GLU A 285 -5.70 17.54 7.99
N ALA A 286 -6.87 17.65 8.59
CA ALA A 286 -7.47 16.56 9.38
C ALA A 286 -8.05 15.44 8.51
N LYS A 287 -8.48 15.73 7.26
CA LYS A 287 -9.15 14.78 6.37
C LYS A 287 -8.60 14.89 4.96
N VAL A 288 -7.97 13.83 4.50
CA VAL A 288 -7.31 13.79 3.20
C VAL A 288 -7.71 12.52 2.44
N ILE A 289 -8.01 12.67 1.14
CA ILE A 289 -8.01 11.57 0.18
C ILE A 289 -6.59 11.50 -0.39
N SER A 290 -5.84 10.49 -0.04
CA SER A 290 -4.55 10.18 -0.67
C SER A 290 -4.81 9.62 -2.06
N PHE A 291 -4.27 10.28 -3.09
CA PHE A 291 -4.41 9.90 -4.48
C PHE A 291 -3.04 9.69 -5.11
N ASP A 292 -2.68 8.41 -5.28
CA ASP A 292 -1.44 7.98 -5.93
C ASP A 292 -1.76 7.40 -7.30
N MET A 293 -1.29 8.02 -8.38
CA MET A 293 -1.42 7.48 -9.72
C MET A 293 -0.05 7.35 -10.38
N GLY A 294 0.35 6.11 -10.58
CA GLY A 294 1.54 5.73 -11.31
C GLY A 294 1.29 5.40 -12.79
N GLY A 295 2.20 4.63 -13.39
CA GLY A 295 2.07 4.19 -14.79
C GLY A 295 1.03 3.09 -15.00
N THR A 296 0.73 2.26 -14.00
CA THR A 296 -0.10 1.06 -14.16
C THR A 296 -1.44 1.17 -13.44
N THR A 297 -1.44 1.70 -12.23
CA THR A 297 -2.61 1.76 -11.35
C THR A 297 -2.75 3.12 -10.67
N ALA A 298 -3.97 3.45 -10.27
CA ALA A 298 -4.27 4.51 -9.32
C ALA A 298 -4.74 3.89 -8.01
N LYS A 299 -4.32 4.47 -6.89
CA LYS A 299 -4.64 4.01 -5.54
C LYS A 299 -5.14 5.16 -4.70
N MET A 300 -6.17 4.91 -3.92
CA MET A 300 -6.75 5.91 -3.03
C MET A 300 -7.02 5.31 -1.67
N CYS A 301 -6.62 6.04 -0.63
CA CYS A 301 -6.98 5.73 0.75
C CYS A 301 -7.43 6.99 1.49
N LEU A 302 -8.13 6.79 2.60
CA LEU A 302 -8.52 7.87 3.49
C LEU A 302 -7.48 8.02 4.59
N VAL A 303 -7.08 9.25 4.82
CA VAL A 303 -6.23 9.65 5.94
C VAL A 303 -7.05 10.59 6.82
N GLU A 304 -7.25 10.22 8.06
CA GLU A 304 -7.95 11.03 9.05
C GLU A 304 -7.08 11.22 10.29
N ASN A 305 -6.98 12.44 10.77
CA ASN A 305 -6.18 12.80 11.96
C ASN A 305 -4.73 12.33 11.91
N GLY A 306 -4.12 12.38 10.72
CA GLY A 306 -2.72 12.00 10.51
C GLY A 306 -2.44 10.49 10.46
N ALA A 307 -3.49 9.66 10.32
CA ALA A 307 -3.34 8.22 10.16
C ALA A 307 -4.16 7.70 8.98
N PRO A 308 -3.61 6.80 8.15
CA PRO A 308 -4.38 6.11 7.13
C PRO A 308 -5.31 5.09 7.77
N HIS A 309 -6.47 4.85 7.15
CA HIS A 309 -7.34 3.76 7.58
C HIS A 309 -6.64 2.42 7.31
N VAL A 310 -6.72 1.50 8.26
CA VAL A 310 -6.21 0.13 8.15
C VAL A 310 -7.32 -0.89 8.34
N LYS A 311 -7.11 -2.10 7.83
CA LYS A 311 -7.96 -3.28 8.06
C LYS A 311 -7.10 -4.50 8.31
N HIS A 312 -7.62 -5.47 9.05
CA HIS A 312 -6.87 -6.67 9.47
C HIS A 312 -7.20 -7.92 8.64
N ASP A 313 -7.87 -7.73 7.52
CA ASP A 313 -8.16 -8.76 6.54
C ASP A 313 -8.01 -8.21 5.13
N PHE A 314 -7.54 -9.06 4.25
CA PHE A 314 -7.31 -8.72 2.85
C PHE A 314 -7.74 -9.89 1.95
N GLU A 315 -8.07 -9.61 0.71
CA GLU A 315 -8.35 -10.63 -0.29
C GLU A 315 -7.43 -10.44 -1.50
N ALA A 316 -6.52 -11.40 -1.69
CA ALA A 316 -5.61 -11.41 -2.81
C ALA A 316 -6.23 -12.06 -4.04
N GLY A 317 -5.89 -11.59 -5.24
CA GLY A 317 -6.25 -12.23 -6.50
C GLY A 317 -7.74 -12.37 -6.73
N ARG A 318 -8.52 -11.32 -6.46
CA ARG A 318 -9.98 -11.30 -6.70
C ARG A 318 -10.31 -11.59 -8.17
N VAL A 319 -11.18 -12.56 -8.41
CA VAL A 319 -11.70 -12.86 -9.75
C VAL A 319 -12.71 -11.81 -10.23
N HIS A 320 -13.39 -11.14 -9.29
CA HIS A 320 -14.22 -9.95 -9.52
C HIS A 320 -13.71 -8.78 -8.69
N ARG A 321 -13.20 -7.76 -9.36
CA ARG A 321 -12.41 -6.68 -8.77
C ARG A 321 -13.06 -5.97 -7.56
N PHE A 322 -14.35 -5.72 -7.62
CA PHE A 322 -15.07 -4.97 -6.57
C PHE A 322 -16.01 -5.84 -5.73
N LYS A 323 -16.00 -7.18 -5.90
CA LYS A 323 -16.84 -8.07 -5.12
C LYS A 323 -16.03 -8.74 -4.02
N GLN A 324 -16.39 -8.42 -2.78
CA GLN A 324 -15.82 -9.06 -1.59
C GLN A 324 -16.20 -10.55 -1.57
N GLY A 325 -15.28 -11.40 -1.14
CA GLY A 325 -15.45 -12.85 -1.16
C GLY A 325 -15.01 -13.51 -2.46
N SER A 326 -14.57 -12.76 -3.46
CA SER A 326 -14.13 -13.31 -4.75
C SER A 326 -12.62 -13.59 -4.82
N GLY A 327 -11.86 -13.31 -3.76
CA GLY A 327 -10.42 -13.52 -3.67
C GLY A 327 -10.02 -14.56 -2.63
N LEU A 328 -8.70 -14.75 -2.48
CA LEU A 328 -8.11 -15.58 -1.44
C LEU A 328 -7.98 -14.77 -0.15
N PRO A 329 -8.62 -15.17 0.96
CA PRO A 329 -8.56 -14.40 2.19
C PRO A 329 -7.20 -14.51 2.86
N LEU A 330 -6.78 -13.40 3.45
CA LEU A 330 -5.54 -13.23 4.21
C LEU A 330 -5.82 -12.52 5.52
N LYS A 331 -5.29 -13.03 6.61
CA LYS A 331 -5.23 -12.36 7.92
C LYS A 331 -3.92 -11.59 8.02
N VAL A 332 -3.91 -10.40 7.43
CA VAL A 332 -2.79 -9.45 7.46
C VAL A 332 -3.34 -8.03 7.60
N THR A 333 -2.63 -7.21 8.36
CA THR A 333 -2.95 -5.79 8.47
C THR A 333 -2.48 -5.08 7.20
N VAL A 334 -3.39 -4.39 6.53
CA VAL A 334 -3.12 -3.62 5.31
C VAL A 334 -3.72 -2.22 5.43
N VAL A 335 -3.10 -1.25 4.76
CA VAL A 335 -3.74 0.05 4.56
C VAL A 335 -5.01 -0.17 3.75
N ASP A 336 -6.13 0.36 4.23
CA ASP A 336 -7.42 0.20 3.57
C ASP A 336 -7.55 1.16 2.39
N MET A 337 -7.25 0.66 1.20
CA MET A 337 -7.25 1.43 -0.03
C MET A 337 -8.06 0.74 -1.13
N ILE A 338 -8.49 1.53 -2.09
CA ILE A 338 -9.03 1.02 -3.35
C ILE A 338 -7.98 1.17 -4.45
N GLU A 339 -7.72 0.08 -5.16
CA GLU A 339 -6.85 0.07 -6.33
C GLU A 339 -7.67 0.04 -7.60
N ILE A 340 -7.28 0.85 -8.57
CA ILE A 340 -7.95 1.02 -9.85
C ILE A 340 -6.94 0.73 -10.95
N GLY A 341 -7.27 -0.13 -11.92
CA GLY A 341 -6.44 -0.43 -13.10
C GLY A 341 -6.47 0.72 -14.09
N ALA A 342 -6.17 1.91 -13.58
CA ALA A 342 -6.06 3.15 -14.31
C ALA A 342 -4.74 3.80 -13.96
N GLY A 343 -3.86 3.97 -14.92
CA GLY A 343 -2.55 4.59 -14.76
C GLY A 343 -2.15 5.25 -16.07
N GLY A 344 -1.03 5.97 -16.09
CA GLY A 344 -0.53 6.65 -17.29
C GLY A 344 -0.33 5.71 -18.48
N GLY A 345 0.06 4.46 -18.25
CA GLY A 345 0.23 3.44 -19.28
C GLY A 345 -1.04 2.66 -19.64
N SER A 346 -2.20 2.98 -19.06
CA SER A 346 -3.46 2.31 -19.40
C SER A 346 -3.79 2.50 -20.87
N ILE A 347 -3.97 1.38 -21.58
CA ILE A 347 -4.20 1.35 -23.02
C ILE A 347 -5.65 1.73 -23.32
N ALA A 348 -5.83 2.64 -24.27
CA ALA A 348 -7.11 3.00 -24.83
C ALA A 348 -7.37 2.19 -26.10
N ALA A 349 -8.54 1.59 -26.22
CA ALA A 349 -8.93 0.78 -27.37
C ALA A 349 -10.43 0.91 -27.66
N VAL A 350 -10.81 0.60 -28.88
CA VAL A 350 -12.20 0.47 -29.30
C VAL A 350 -12.60 -1.00 -29.15
N ASP A 351 -13.66 -1.27 -28.42
CA ASP A 351 -14.15 -2.63 -28.23
C ASP A 351 -15.00 -3.14 -29.40
N ALA A 352 -15.44 -4.41 -29.33
CA ALA A 352 -16.25 -5.04 -30.36
C ALA A 352 -17.63 -4.37 -30.59
N LEU A 353 -18.08 -3.53 -29.65
CA LEU A 353 -19.32 -2.76 -29.73
C LEU A 353 -19.10 -1.35 -30.28
N GLY A 354 -17.86 -0.98 -30.62
CA GLY A 354 -17.52 0.35 -31.11
C GLY A 354 -17.40 1.39 -30.01
N LEU A 355 -17.22 0.98 -28.74
CA LEU A 355 -17.07 1.87 -27.60
C LEU A 355 -15.61 2.00 -27.18
N MET A 356 -15.19 3.21 -26.81
CA MET A 356 -13.86 3.45 -26.25
C MET A 356 -13.79 2.87 -24.84
N LYS A 357 -12.71 2.11 -24.58
CA LYS A 357 -12.33 1.60 -23.27
C LYS A 357 -10.91 2.04 -22.94
N VAL A 358 -10.66 2.38 -21.66
CA VAL A 358 -9.33 2.73 -21.14
C VAL A 358 -8.98 1.75 -20.02
N GLY A 359 -7.89 1.01 -20.20
CA GLY A 359 -7.51 -0.08 -19.30
C GLY A 359 -8.43 -1.32 -19.40
N PRO A 360 -8.30 -2.31 -18.47
CA PRO A 360 -7.30 -2.40 -17.42
C PRO A 360 -5.89 -2.80 -17.91
N ARG A 361 -5.72 -3.12 -19.22
CA ARG A 361 -4.40 -3.44 -19.79
C ARG A 361 -3.50 -2.20 -19.78
N SER A 362 -2.25 -2.38 -19.36
CA SER A 362 -1.22 -1.35 -19.36
C SER A 362 -0.11 -1.69 -20.35
N ALA A 363 0.44 -0.67 -21.01
CA ALA A 363 1.61 -0.81 -21.86
C ALA A 363 2.91 -1.07 -21.07
N GLY A 364 2.87 -0.91 -19.75
CA GLY A 364 4.05 -1.07 -18.87
C GLY A 364 5.17 -0.10 -19.19
N SER A 365 6.40 -0.53 -18.93
CA SER A 365 7.63 0.21 -19.31
C SER A 365 8.18 -0.20 -20.67
N VAL A 366 7.88 -1.42 -21.10
CA VAL A 366 8.30 -2.02 -22.38
C VAL A 366 7.09 -2.79 -22.94
N PRO A 367 6.61 -2.46 -24.13
CA PRO A 367 7.07 -1.38 -25.02
C PRO A 367 6.77 0.04 -24.51
N GLY A 368 5.85 0.21 -23.55
CA GLY A 368 5.47 1.49 -22.96
C GLY A 368 4.47 2.29 -23.83
N PRO A 369 4.08 3.49 -23.37
CA PRO A 369 3.35 4.48 -24.15
C PRO A 369 4.00 4.77 -25.50
N VAL A 370 3.21 5.16 -26.50
CA VAL A 370 3.71 5.60 -27.82
C VAL A 370 4.69 6.76 -27.65
N ALA A 371 4.37 7.68 -26.73
CA ALA A 371 5.18 8.85 -26.37
C ALA A 371 6.64 8.51 -26.04
N TYR A 372 6.92 7.31 -25.51
CA TYR A 372 8.27 6.93 -25.09
C TYR A 372 9.19 6.49 -26.25
N ALA A 373 8.65 6.34 -27.45
CA ALA A 373 9.39 5.90 -28.66
C ALA A 373 10.18 4.59 -28.47
N ARG A 374 9.63 3.64 -27.67
CA ARG A 374 10.25 2.34 -27.35
C ARG A 374 9.54 1.15 -27.99
N GLY A 375 8.76 1.40 -29.05
CA GLY A 375 8.01 0.38 -29.77
C GLY A 375 6.54 0.25 -29.35
N GLY A 376 6.04 1.09 -28.44
CA GLY A 376 4.61 1.21 -28.15
C GLY A 376 3.85 1.66 -29.38
N THR A 377 2.68 1.03 -29.65
CA THR A 377 1.83 1.35 -30.79
C THR A 377 0.37 1.54 -30.41
N GLU A 378 0.00 1.21 -29.18
CA GLU A 378 -1.36 1.36 -28.65
C GLU A 378 -1.43 2.65 -27.82
N PRO A 379 -2.34 3.60 -28.13
CA PRO A 379 -2.47 4.84 -27.38
C PRO A 379 -2.78 4.57 -25.89
N THR A 380 -2.18 5.36 -25.02
CA THR A 380 -2.34 5.27 -23.56
C THR A 380 -2.85 6.59 -22.97
N VAL A 381 -3.10 6.61 -21.64
CA VAL A 381 -3.43 7.83 -20.90
C VAL A 381 -2.29 8.84 -21.01
N THR A 382 -1.02 8.43 -20.84
CA THR A 382 0.14 9.32 -21.01
C THR A 382 0.19 9.95 -22.39
N ASP A 383 -0.19 9.22 -23.45
CA ASP A 383 -0.25 9.74 -24.81
C ASP A 383 -1.34 10.81 -24.94
N ALA A 384 -2.51 10.59 -24.34
CA ALA A 384 -3.58 11.59 -24.30
C ALA A 384 -3.16 12.83 -23.50
N ASP A 385 -2.51 12.69 -22.36
CA ASP A 385 -2.01 13.80 -21.54
C ASP A 385 -0.97 14.64 -22.30
N LEU A 386 -0.08 13.99 -23.05
CA LEU A 386 0.88 14.68 -23.91
C LEU A 386 0.16 15.42 -25.04
N TYR A 387 -0.77 14.78 -25.73
CA TYR A 387 -1.51 15.37 -26.83
C TYR A 387 -2.34 16.59 -26.41
N LEU A 388 -2.96 16.51 -25.23
CA LEU A 388 -3.80 17.59 -24.67
C LEU A 388 -2.99 18.71 -23.99
N GLY A 389 -1.65 18.62 -24.01
CA GLY A 389 -0.74 19.66 -23.52
C GLY A 389 -0.45 19.61 -22.02
N TYR A 390 -0.92 18.62 -21.28
CA TYR A 390 -0.62 18.49 -19.85
C TYR A 390 0.85 18.15 -19.58
N LEU A 391 1.49 17.36 -20.46
CA LEU A 391 2.90 17.02 -20.38
C LEU A 391 3.72 17.85 -21.37
N ASN A 392 4.95 18.17 -20.97
CA ASN A 392 5.94 18.86 -21.80
C ASN A 392 6.79 17.85 -22.56
N PRO A 393 6.77 17.82 -23.91
CA PRO A 393 7.55 16.87 -24.68
C PRO A 393 9.06 16.98 -24.45
N ASP A 394 9.58 18.15 -24.09
CA ASP A 394 11.00 18.44 -23.93
C ASP A 394 11.48 18.41 -22.47
N TYR A 395 10.56 18.25 -21.50
CA TYR A 395 10.92 18.32 -20.07
C TYR A 395 10.48 17.09 -19.26
N PHE A 396 10.19 15.99 -19.92
CA PHE A 396 9.86 14.76 -19.22
C PHE A 396 11.09 14.18 -18.50
N LEU A 397 10.95 13.78 -17.24
CA LEU A 397 12.06 13.39 -16.33
C LEU A 397 13.14 14.49 -16.23
N GLY A 398 12.72 15.77 -16.20
CA GLY A 398 13.66 16.89 -16.15
C GLY A 398 14.45 17.10 -17.43
N GLY A 399 13.95 16.60 -18.58
CA GLY A 399 14.59 16.67 -19.90
C GLY A 399 15.49 15.46 -20.22
N GLU A 400 15.56 14.44 -19.36
CA GLU A 400 16.32 13.21 -19.65
C GLU A 400 15.65 12.36 -20.75
N MET A 401 14.36 12.58 -21.03
CA MET A 401 13.59 11.85 -22.02
C MET A 401 12.70 12.79 -22.83
N ALA A 402 12.91 12.86 -24.13
CA ALA A 402 12.01 13.55 -25.05
C ALA A 402 10.82 12.66 -25.41
N LEU A 403 9.63 13.24 -25.51
CA LEU A 403 8.40 12.53 -25.85
C LEU A 403 8.01 12.75 -27.33
N ALA A 404 7.60 11.68 -28.02
CA ALA A 404 7.29 11.66 -29.45
C ALA A 404 5.85 12.10 -29.74
N LEU A 405 5.56 13.41 -29.67
CA LEU A 405 4.22 13.98 -29.85
C LEU A 405 3.60 13.64 -31.21
N ASP A 406 4.38 13.66 -32.30
CA ASP A 406 3.86 13.38 -33.65
C ASP A 406 3.44 11.92 -33.82
N ASP A 407 4.19 10.96 -33.22
CA ASP A 407 3.83 9.54 -33.20
C ASP A 407 2.54 9.31 -32.39
N VAL A 408 2.41 10.01 -31.26
CA VAL A 408 1.19 9.99 -30.43
C VAL A 408 -0.02 10.48 -31.22
N ARG A 409 0.11 11.62 -31.91
CA ARG A 409 -0.97 12.18 -32.76
C ARG A 409 -1.41 11.16 -33.82
N ALA A 410 -0.46 10.56 -34.51
CA ALA A 410 -0.72 9.55 -35.53
C ALA A 410 -1.41 8.29 -34.94
N ALA A 411 -0.95 7.82 -33.77
CA ALA A 411 -1.50 6.64 -33.11
C ALA A 411 -2.96 6.88 -32.64
N ILE A 412 -3.27 8.00 -31.99
CA ILE A 412 -4.63 8.35 -31.56
C ILE A 412 -5.54 8.47 -32.78
N ALA A 413 -5.11 9.17 -33.85
CA ALA A 413 -5.89 9.35 -35.07
C ALA A 413 -6.23 8.01 -35.74
N THR A 414 -5.26 7.11 -35.88
CA THR A 414 -5.45 5.85 -36.62
C THR A 414 -6.09 4.74 -35.82
N ARG A 415 -5.73 4.61 -34.52
CA ARG A 415 -6.19 3.51 -33.68
C ARG A 415 -7.52 3.75 -32.97
N LEU A 416 -7.86 5.03 -32.71
CA LEU A 416 -9.07 5.39 -31.95
C LEU A 416 -10.02 6.26 -32.78
N ALA A 417 -9.61 7.46 -33.19
CA ALA A 417 -10.48 8.43 -33.86
C ALA A 417 -11.10 7.85 -35.14
N GLY A 418 -10.28 7.20 -35.99
CA GLY A 418 -10.76 6.55 -37.23
C GLY A 418 -11.76 5.43 -36.96
N GLY A 419 -11.56 4.62 -35.93
CA GLY A 419 -12.47 3.52 -35.57
C GLY A 419 -13.79 3.99 -34.95
N LEU A 420 -13.75 5.17 -34.28
CA LEU A 420 -14.91 5.78 -33.62
C LEU A 420 -15.65 6.76 -34.52
N GLY A 421 -15.06 7.19 -35.66
CA GLY A 421 -15.62 8.22 -36.51
C GLY A 421 -15.69 9.62 -35.89
N ILE A 422 -14.73 9.96 -35.04
CA ILE A 422 -14.61 11.26 -34.32
C ILE A 422 -13.28 11.94 -34.62
N GLU A 423 -13.15 13.20 -34.23
CA GLU A 423 -11.89 13.94 -34.34
C GLU A 423 -10.84 13.42 -33.35
N THR A 424 -9.56 13.54 -33.72
CA THR A 424 -8.42 13.09 -32.87
C THR A 424 -8.43 13.77 -31.51
N ASN A 425 -8.81 15.05 -31.45
CA ASN A 425 -8.91 15.81 -30.21
C ASN A 425 -9.99 15.25 -29.29
N ASP A 426 -11.14 14.87 -29.84
CA ASP A 426 -12.24 14.27 -29.08
C ASP A 426 -11.88 12.86 -28.58
N ALA A 427 -11.10 12.09 -29.35
CA ALA A 427 -10.59 10.81 -28.90
C ALA A 427 -9.62 10.95 -27.72
N ALA A 428 -8.69 11.92 -27.76
CA ALA A 428 -7.79 12.19 -26.66
C ALA A 428 -8.51 12.66 -25.38
N ARG A 429 -9.50 13.55 -25.53
CA ARG A 429 -10.37 13.99 -24.42
C ARG A 429 -11.14 12.81 -23.81
N GLY A 430 -11.71 11.96 -24.66
CA GLY A 430 -12.43 10.77 -24.21
C GLY A 430 -11.59 9.83 -23.37
N ILE A 431 -10.30 9.65 -23.69
CA ILE A 431 -9.38 8.86 -22.86
C ILE A 431 -9.28 9.46 -21.45
N GLN A 432 -9.03 10.77 -21.34
CA GLN A 432 -8.86 11.45 -20.07
C GLN A 432 -10.16 11.47 -19.25
N GLU A 433 -11.31 11.71 -19.89
CA GLU A 433 -12.61 11.69 -19.21
C GLU A 433 -12.96 10.30 -18.67
N ILE A 434 -12.76 9.24 -19.45
CA ILE A 434 -13.04 7.86 -19.03
C ILE A 434 -12.16 7.46 -17.83
N VAL A 435 -10.88 7.78 -17.86
CA VAL A 435 -9.98 7.43 -16.74
C VAL A 435 -10.33 8.21 -15.49
N ASN A 436 -10.60 9.52 -15.60
CA ASN A 436 -10.99 10.35 -14.48
C ASN A 436 -12.31 9.90 -13.86
N GLU A 437 -13.31 9.58 -14.67
CA GLU A 437 -14.61 9.09 -14.18
C GLU A 437 -14.47 7.71 -13.52
N SER A 438 -13.65 6.82 -14.07
CA SER A 438 -13.37 5.51 -13.46
C SER A 438 -12.75 5.66 -12.07
N MET A 439 -11.79 6.58 -11.91
CA MET A 439 -11.18 6.91 -10.62
C MET A 439 -12.18 7.56 -9.67
N ALA A 440 -12.99 8.50 -10.15
CA ALA A 440 -14.01 9.17 -9.34
C ALA A 440 -15.09 8.20 -8.86
N ALA A 441 -15.56 7.29 -9.72
CA ALA A 441 -16.57 6.30 -9.38
C ALA A 441 -16.05 5.33 -8.29
N ALA A 442 -14.83 4.82 -8.44
CA ALA A 442 -14.22 3.95 -7.46
C ALA A 442 -13.99 4.66 -6.11
N THR A 443 -13.55 5.92 -6.13
CA THR A 443 -13.38 6.73 -4.91
C THR A 443 -14.69 6.96 -4.20
N ARG A 444 -15.74 7.35 -4.94
CA ARG A 444 -17.09 7.52 -4.37
C ARG A 444 -17.60 6.23 -3.72
N MET A 445 -17.41 5.10 -4.37
CA MET A 445 -17.81 3.79 -3.84
C MET A 445 -17.07 3.47 -2.54
N HIS A 446 -15.74 3.58 -2.52
CA HIS A 446 -14.92 3.32 -1.33
C HIS A 446 -15.27 4.22 -0.15
N MET A 447 -15.57 5.50 -0.41
CA MET A 447 -15.98 6.45 0.63
C MET A 447 -17.42 6.19 1.11
N ALA A 448 -18.33 5.85 0.19
CA ALA A 448 -19.72 5.55 0.52
C ALA A 448 -19.85 4.31 1.42
N GLU A 449 -19.05 3.25 1.17
CA GLU A 449 -18.96 2.06 2.03
C GLU A 449 -18.57 2.40 3.48
N LYS A 450 -17.90 3.54 3.69
CA LYS A 450 -17.47 4.04 5.00
C LYS A 450 -18.37 5.16 5.55
N GLY A 451 -19.45 5.50 4.85
CA GLY A 451 -20.33 6.62 5.24
C GLY A 451 -19.64 7.99 5.14
N LYS A 452 -18.62 8.14 4.29
CA LYS A 452 -17.82 9.38 4.17
C LYS A 452 -18.20 10.17 2.92
N ASP A 453 -18.16 11.51 3.05
CA ASP A 453 -18.45 12.45 1.96
C ASP A 453 -17.16 13.10 1.42
N PRO A 454 -16.78 12.88 0.15
CA PRO A 454 -15.56 13.42 -0.42
C PRO A 454 -15.47 14.96 -0.36
N ARG A 455 -16.59 15.67 -0.35
CA ARG A 455 -16.64 17.15 -0.28
C ARG A 455 -16.02 17.74 0.97
N SER A 456 -15.85 16.94 2.02
CA SER A 456 -15.25 17.36 3.30
C SER A 456 -13.77 17.05 3.41
N TYR A 457 -13.12 16.56 2.34
CA TYR A 457 -11.73 16.17 2.30
C TYR A 457 -10.91 17.08 1.38
N THR A 458 -9.60 17.13 1.64
CA THR A 458 -8.59 17.64 0.72
C THR A 458 -8.07 16.50 -0.14
N LEU A 459 -7.95 16.70 -1.46
CA LEU A 459 -7.32 15.71 -2.35
C LEU A 459 -5.80 15.92 -2.36
N LEU A 460 -5.04 15.00 -1.78
CA LEU A 460 -3.59 15.02 -1.82
C LEU A 460 -3.11 14.12 -2.97
N ALA A 461 -2.60 14.75 -4.03
CA ALA A 461 -2.28 14.09 -5.29
C ALA A 461 -0.77 13.93 -5.46
N PHE A 462 -0.34 12.71 -5.76
CA PHE A 462 1.05 12.34 -6.03
C PHE A 462 1.14 11.12 -6.97
N GLY A 463 2.35 10.61 -7.18
CA GLY A 463 2.64 9.66 -8.25
C GLY A 463 2.98 10.38 -9.55
N GLY A 464 3.57 9.67 -10.52
CA GLY A 464 4.01 10.29 -11.77
C GLY A 464 2.91 10.91 -12.62
N ALA A 465 1.68 10.35 -12.57
CA ALA A 465 0.52 10.81 -13.31
C ALA A 465 -0.54 11.49 -12.43
N GLY A 466 -0.54 11.26 -11.10
CA GLY A 466 -1.57 11.76 -10.19
C GLY A 466 -1.83 13.26 -10.27
N PRO A 467 -0.82 14.13 -10.19
CA PRO A 467 -1.02 15.57 -10.23
C PRO A 467 -1.63 16.10 -11.53
N VAL A 468 -1.37 15.43 -12.68
CA VAL A 468 -2.00 15.76 -13.97
C VAL A 468 -3.51 15.61 -13.91
N HIS A 469 -3.98 14.54 -13.28
CA HIS A 469 -5.41 14.20 -13.20
C HIS A 469 -6.14 14.82 -12.01
N ALA A 470 -5.39 15.41 -11.04
CA ALA A 470 -5.93 15.87 -9.76
C ALA A 470 -7.08 16.89 -9.91
N TYR A 471 -6.97 17.85 -10.83
CA TYR A 471 -8.02 18.83 -11.06
C TYR A 471 -9.30 18.20 -11.59
N GLY A 472 -9.21 17.39 -12.64
CA GLY A 472 -10.36 16.68 -13.23
C GLY A 472 -11.06 15.78 -12.21
N LEU A 473 -10.28 15.02 -11.44
CA LEU A 473 -10.79 14.16 -10.38
C LEU A 473 -11.47 14.95 -9.26
N ALA A 474 -10.86 16.05 -8.78
CA ALA A 474 -11.44 16.90 -7.75
C ALA A 474 -12.79 17.51 -8.18
N LYS A 475 -12.91 17.94 -9.44
CA LYS A 475 -14.18 18.43 -10.00
C LYS A 475 -15.27 17.35 -9.98
N LEU A 476 -14.95 16.12 -10.39
CA LEU A 476 -15.88 15.00 -10.38
C LEU A 476 -16.31 14.59 -8.97
N LEU A 477 -15.38 14.61 -8.01
CA LEU A 477 -15.64 14.34 -6.59
C LEU A 477 -16.26 15.51 -5.84
N LYS A 478 -16.31 16.71 -6.45
CA LYS A 478 -16.73 17.99 -5.83
C LYS A 478 -15.86 18.37 -4.63
N VAL A 479 -14.61 17.96 -4.64
CA VAL A 479 -13.58 18.38 -3.70
C VAL A 479 -13.13 19.79 -4.08
N ARG A 480 -13.00 20.68 -3.10
CA ARG A 480 -12.64 22.08 -3.33
C ARG A 480 -11.15 22.39 -3.17
N ARG A 481 -10.41 21.50 -2.54
CA ARG A 481 -9.00 21.72 -2.20
C ARG A 481 -8.14 20.57 -2.67
N ILE A 482 -7.09 20.92 -3.43
CA ILE A 482 -6.08 19.95 -3.90
C ILE A 482 -4.76 20.36 -3.28
N MET A 483 -4.00 19.36 -2.80
CA MET A 483 -2.64 19.55 -2.32
C MET A 483 -1.70 18.67 -3.14
N VAL A 484 -0.59 19.24 -3.62
CA VAL A 484 0.46 18.51 -4.35
C VAL A 484 1.80 18.78 -3.66
N PRO A 485 2.40 17.78 -3.01
CA PRO A 485 3.67 17.95 -2.30
C PRO A 485 4.84 18.12 -3.26
N PRO A 486 5.98 18.69 -2.82
CA PRO A 486 7.20 18.69 -3.61
C PRO A 486 7.71 17.27 -3.86
N GLY A 487 8.27 17.01 -5.05
CA GLY A 487 8.68 15.67 -5.46
C GLY A 487 7.52 14.70 -5.60
N ALA A 488 6.35 15.18 -6.02
CA ALA A 488 5.11 14.39 -6.10
C ALA A 488 5.29 13.06 -6.83
N GLY A 489 6.18 12.98 -7.84
CA GLY A 489 6.45 11.77 -8.58
C GLY A 489 7.18 10.66 -7.82
N VAL A 490 7.70 10.92 -6.62
CA VAL A 490 8.50 9.97 -5.80
C VAL A 490 8.03 9.89 -4.33
N ILE A 491 6.80 10.32 -4.06
CA ILE A 491 6.25 10.37 -2.69
C ILE A 491 6.19 8.99 -2.03
N SER A 492 5.91 7.93 -2.77
CA SER A 492 5.92 6.57 -2.19
C SER A 492 7.32 6.23 -1.64
N ALA A 493 8.40 6.58 -2.35
CA ALA A 493 9.76 6.40 -1.84
C ALA A 493 10.07 7.27 -0.59
N PHE A 494 9.49 8.47 -0.50
CA PHE A 494 9.54 9.29 0.71
C PHE A 494 8.81 8.64 1.89
N GLY A 495 7.70 7.98 1.62
CA GLY A 495 6.89 7.27 2.63
C GLY A 495 7.71 6.26 3.44
N PHE A 496 8.71 5.61 2.83
CA PHE A 496 9.61 4.71 3.54
C PHE A 496 10.49 5.40 4.59
N LEU A 497 10.79 6.68 4.41
CA LEU A 497 11.59 7.44 5.37
C LEU A 497 10.78 7.93 6.57
N VAL A 498 9.46 8.04 6.43
CA VAL A 498 8.55 8.49 7.50
C VAL A 498 7.75 7.35 8.14
N ALA A 499 7.92 6.12 7.67
CA ALA A 499 7.31 4.94 8.25
C ALA A 499 8.07 4.48 9.51
N ALA A 500 7.32 4.17 10.56
CA ALA A 500 7.87 3.72 11.83
C ALA A 500 8.29 2.24 11.78
N PRO A 501 9.39 1.83 12.45
CA PRO A 501 9.57 0.44 12.85
C PRO A 501 8.38 0.01 13.70
N GLU A 502 7.68 -1.05 13.27
CA GLU A 502 6.41 -1.44 13.86
C GLU A 502 6.25 -2.96 13.92
N VAL A 503 5.62 -3.43 14.98
CA VAL A 503 5.15 -4.79 15.13
C VAL A 503 3.65 -4.74 15.37
N ASP A 504 2.88 -5.38 14.51
CA ASP A 504 1.46 -5.64 14.69
C ASP A 504 1.28 -7.14 14.97
N ASP A 505 0.68 -7.44 16.12
CA ASP A 505 0.43 -8.81 16.58
C ASP A 505 -1.02 -8.97 17.04
N ALA A 506 -1.58 -10.16 16.84
CA ALA A 506 -2.94 -10.49 17.25
C ALA A 506 -3.01 -11.86 17.89
N ARG A 507 -3.99 -12.07 18.78
CA ARG A 507 -4.27 -13.38 19.40
C ARG A 507 -5.76 -13.60 19.48
N GLY A 508 -6.22 -14.73 18.93
CA GLY A 508 -7.60 -15.14 18.99
C GLY A 508 -7.97 -15.66 20.37
N TYR A 509 -8.88 -14.98 21.05
CA TYR A 509 -9.52 -15.46 22.27
C TYR A 509 -10.93 -14.94 22.35
N VAL A 510 -11.91 -15.83 22.07
CA VAL A 510 -13.33 -15.49 22.06
C VAL A 510 -13.90 -15.58 23.45
N GLY A 511 -14.57 -14.51 23.88
CA GLY A 511 -15.25 -14.47 25.17
C GLY A 511 -16.23 -13.32 25.27
N GLN A 512 -17.36 -13.56 25.97
CA GLN A 512 -18.30 -12.49 26.24
C GLN A 512 -17.74 -11.56 27.31
N LEU A 513 -17.87 -10.25 27.10
CA LEU A 513 -17.23 -9.23 27.94
C LEU A 513 -17.57 -9.35 29.44
N HIS A 514 -18.75 -9.89 29.78
CA HIS A 514 -19.18 -10.03 31.17
C HIS A 514 -18.62 -11.29 31.88
N THR A 515 -18.16 -12.30 31.14
CA THR A 515 -17.58 -13.54 31.68
C THR A 515 -16.12 -13.72 31.30
N LEU A 516 -15.49 -12.71 30.74
CA LEU A 516 -14.15 -12.77 30.20
C LEU A 516 -13.11 -13.06 31.29
N ASP A 517 -12.17 -13.97 31.00
CA ASP A 517 -11.00 -14.21 31.83
C ASP A 517 -9.95 -13.14 31.55
N TRP A 518 -9.92 -12.10 32.38
CA TRP A 518 -8.99 -10.98 32.24
C TRP A 518 -7.53 -11.35 32.52
N ASP A 519 -7.28 -12.36 33.35
CA ASP A 519 -5.92 -12.83 33.62
C ASP A 519 -5.35 -13.51 32.38
N HIS A 520 -6.17 -14.29 31.66
CA HIS A 520 -5.76 -14.87 30.37
C HIS A 520 -5.52 -13.78 29.31
N VAL A 521 -6.38 -12.76 29.22
CA VAL A 521 -6.18 -11.62 28.33
C VAL A 521 -4.85 -10.92 28.59
N ASN A 522 -4.54 -10.66 29.85
CA ASN A 522 -3.26 -10.03 30.23
C ASN A 522 -2.05 -10.91 29.86
N GLN A 523 -2.17 -12.23 29.99
CA GLN A 523 -1.12 -13.16 29.54
C GLN A 523 -0.90 -13.10 28.01
N LEU A 524 -1.97 -12.97 27.21
CA LEU A 524 -1.86 -12.78 25.77
C LEU A 524 -1.11 -11.49 25.43
N TYR A 525 -1.46 -10.37 26.09
CA TYR A 525 -0.76 -9.10 25.88
C TYR A 525 0.70 -9.19 26.32
N ALA A 526 1.00 -9.77 27.47
CA ALA A 526 2.37 -9.93 27.94
C ALA A 526 3.24 -10.71 26.93
N GLY A 527 2.67 -11.76 26.32
CA GLY A 527 3.35 -12.52 25.26
C GLY A 527 3.58 -11.70 23.98
N MET A 528 2.59 -10.94 23.54
CA MET A 528 2.71 -10.04 22.38
C MET A 528 3.72 -8.91 22.65
N GLU A 529 3.69 -8.30 23.83
CA GLU A 529 4.64 -7.26 24.23
C GLU A 529 6.09 -7.77 24.27
N ALA A 530 6.32 -8.96 24.83
CA ALA A 530 7.65 -9.55 24.88
C ALA A 530 8.22 -9.78 23.47
N ARG A 531 7.40 -10.31 22.56
CA ARG A 531 7.77 -10.49 21.15
C ARG A 531 8.02 -9.16 20.46
N ALA A 532 7.13 -8.17 20.63
CA ALA A 532 7.26 -6.87 20.00
C ALA A 532 8.53 -6.13 20.47
N ARG A 533 8.84 -6.18 21.78
CA ARG A 533 10.08 -5.64 22.34
C ARG A 533 11.32 -6.29 21.71
N ASP A 534 11.36 -7.60 21.62
CA ASP A 534 12.48 -8.33 21.02
C ASP A 534 12.73 -7.90 19.56
N VAL A 535 11.68 -7.80 18.75
CA VAL A 535 11.78 -7.37 17.34
C VAL A 535 12.24 -5.91 17.24
N LEU A 536 11.65 -4.99 18.03
CA LEU A 536 11.98 -3.57 17.96
C LEU A 536 13.37 -3.25 18.52
N LEU A 537 13.83 -3.98 19.53
CA LEU A 537 15.20 -3.86 20.03
C LEU A 537 16.23 -4.34 18.98
N ARG A 538 15.93 -5.43 18.25
CA ARG A 538 16.76 -5.86 17.12
C ARG A 538 16.73 -4.88 15.97
N ALA A 539 15.66 -4.11 15.81
CA ALA A 539 15.56 -3.00 14.86
C ALA A 539 16.29 -1.73 15.33
N GLY A 540 17.12 -1.79 16.40
CA GLY A 540 17.90 -0.67 16.90
C GLY A 540 17.16 0.27 17.85
N GLY A 541 15.93 -0.08 18.28
CA GLY A 541 15.16 0.71 19.24
C GLY A 541 15.73 0.65 20.66
N ARG A 542 15.38 1.64 21.48
CA ARG A 542 15.64 1.60 22.92
C ARG A 542 14.35 1.23 23.65
N PRO A 543 14.41 0.52 24.79
CA PRO A 543 13.21 0.08 25.52
C PRO A 543 12.24 1.22 25.88
N GLU A 544 12.79 2.39 26.22
CA GLU A 544 12.03 3.59 26.61
C GLU A 544 11.33 4.29 25.45
N ASP A 545 11.75 4.05 24.21
CA ASP A 545 11.16 4.66 23.01
C ASP A 545 10.00 3.84 22.46
N ILE A 546 9.78 2.61 22.94
CA ILE A 546 8.74 1.73 22.42
C ILE A 546 7.37 2.19 22.91
N VAL A 547 6.53 2.61 21.98
CA VAL A 547 5.12 2.96 22.21
C VAL A 547 4.25 1.75 21.90
N MET A 548 3.38 1.38 22.84
CA MET A 548 2.46 0.25 22.70
C MET A 548 1.02 0.72 22.74
N ARG A 549 0.19 0.21 21.85
CA ARG A 549 -1.26 0.40 21.82
C ARG A 549 -1.95 -0.95 21.87
N TRP A 550 -2.92 -1.06 22.77
CA TRP A 550 -3.76 -2.23 22.90
C TRP A 550 -5.10 -1.97 22.23
N SER A 551 -5.60 -2.94 21.51
CA SER A 551 -6.95 -2.91 20.94
C SER A 551 -7.56 -4.31 20.94
N ALA A 552 -8.87 -4.39 20.74
CA ALA A 552 -9.56 -5.67 20.58
C ALA A 552 -10.59 -5.57 19.46
N ASP A 553 -10.81 -6.68 18.75
CA ASP A 553 -11.90 -6.83 17.81
C ASP A 553 -13.15 -7.26 18.59
N LEU A 554 -14.10 -6.35 18.73
CA LEU A 554 -15.32 -6.55 19.47
C LEU A 554 -16.54 -6.56 18.53
N ARG A 555 -17.59 -7.28 18.92
CA ARG A 555 -18.87 -7.29 18.20
C ARG A 555 -20.03 -7.54 19.15
N TYR A 556 -21.24 -7.26 18.72
CA TYR A 556 -22.40 -7.82 19.41
C TYR A 556 -22.47 -9.32 19.21
N LEU A 557 -22.90 -10.04 20.23
CA LEU A 557 -23.05 -11.49 20.19
C LEU A 557 -23.87 -11.93 18.97
N GLY A 558 -23.31 -12.81 18.16
CA GLY A 558 -23.95 -13.34 16.96
C GLY A 558 -23.79 -12.49 15.69
N GLN A 559 -23.11 -11.34 15.74
CA GLN A 559 -22.75 -10.60 14.53
C GLN A 559 -21.64 -11.29 13.73
N GLY A 560 -21.66 -11.09 12.39
CA GLY A 560 -20.65 -11.60 11.47
C GLY A 560 -19.40 -10.73 11.39
N PHE A 561 -19.43 -9.47 11.88
CA PHE A 561 -18.35 -8.49 11.74
C PHE A 561 -17.87 -8.01 13.10
N GLU A 562 -16.58 -7.81 13.21
CA GLU A 562 -15.92 -7.24 14.36
C GLU A 562 -15.61 -5.74 14.10
N VAL A 563 -15.57 -4.95 15.17
CA VAL A 563 -15.13 -3.55 15.16
C VAL A 563 -13.87 -3.46 16.01
N PRO A 564 -12.74 -2.96 15.48
CA PRO A 564 -11.55 -2.73 16.29
C PRO A 564 -11.81 -1.57 17.26
N VAL A 565 -11.49 -1.78 18.52
CA VAL A 565 -11.72 -0.84 19.63
C VAL A 565 -10.42 -0.67 20.39
N ASP A 566 -9.99 0.57 20.55
CA ASP A 566 -8.83 0.89 21.38
C ASP A 566 -9.14 0.62 22.86
N LEU A 567 -8.17 0.03 23.53
CA LEU A 567 -8.29 -0.33 24.94
C LEU A 567 -7.38 0.57 25.79
N PRO A 568 -7.75 0.81 27.07
CA PRO A 568 -6.85 1.47 27.99
C PRO A 568 -5.57 0.63 28.17
N PRO A 569 -4.40 1.28 28.43
CA PRO A 569 -3.17 0.54 28.71
C PRO A 569 -3.37 -0.36 29.94
N GLY A 570 -2.85 -1.60 29.85
CA GLY A 570 -3.07 -2.63 30.85
C GLY A 570 -2.32 -2.45 32.17
N PRO A 571 -2.44 -3.42 33.10
CA PRO A 571 -3.22 -4.65 32.99
C PRO A 571 -4.73 -4.43 33.13
N LEU A 572 -5.49 -5.17 32.35
CA LEU A 572 -6.94 -5.10 32.34
C LEU A 572 -7.54 -5.96 33.48
N SER A 573 -8.74 -5.59 33.92
CA SER A 573 -9.50 -6.31 34.95
C SER A 573 -10.99 -6.13 34.77
N ALA A 574 -11.79 -6.79 35.59
CA ALA A 574 -13.23 -6.63 35.58
C ALA A 574 -13.69 -5.17 35.78
N ASN A 575 -12.90 -4.34 36.43
CA ASN A 575 -13.17 -2.92 36.61
C ASN A 575 -13.11 -2.10 35.32
N HIS A 576 -12.40 -2.58 34.29
CA HIS A 576 -12.30 -1.94 32.98
C HIS A 576 -13.45 -2.30 32.03
N ARG A 577 -14.33 -3.25 32.43
CA ARG A 577 -15.43 -3.75 31.58
C ARG A 577 -16.31 -2.62 31.04
N GLU A 578 -16.73 -1.69 31.88
CA GLU A 578 -17.61 -0.59 31.49
C GLU A 578 -16.88 0.40 30.57
N ALA A 579 -15.60 0.64 30.78
CA ALA A 579 -14.79 1.48 29.89
C ALA A 579 -14.64 0.82 28.49
N VAL A 580 -14.37 -0.48 28.43
CA VAL A 580 -14.30 -1.23 27.17
C VAL A 580 -15.66 -1.26 26.45
N ARG A 581 -16.74 -1.45 27.20
CA ARG A 581 -18.12 -1.38 26.67
C ARG A 581 -18.42 -0.01 26.08
N ALA A 582 -18.12 1.06 26.82
CA ALA A 582 -18.34 2.43 26.36
C ALA A 582 -17.53 2.74 25.10
N ALA A 583 -16.26 2.35 25.05
CA ALA A 583 -15.40 2.50 23.86
C ALA A 583 -15.98 1.76 22.65
N PHE A 584 -16.47 0.53 22.82
CA PHE A 584 -17.13 -0.21 21.75
C PHE A 584 -18.40 0.51 21.25
N LEU A 585 -19.29 0.94 22.15
CA LEU A 585 -20.53 1.63 21.77
C LEU A 585 -20.23 2.94 21.02
N GLN A 586 -19.23 3.70 21.48
CA GLN A 586 -18.79 4.91 20.79
C GLN A 586 -18.28 4.60 19.39
N THR A 587 -17.32 3.68 19.24
CA THR A 587 -16.76 3.29 17.94
C THR A 587 -17.84 2.72 17.02
N TYR A 588 -18.78 1.96 17.57
CA TYR A 588 -19.89 1.39 16.81
C TYR A 588 -20.86 2.47 16.32
N ALA A 589 -21.18 3.48 17.17
CA ALA A 589 -22.00 4.63 16.78
C ALA A 589 -21.36 5.47 15.68
N GLU A 590 -20.04 5.74 15.77
CA GLU A 590 -19.28 6.49 14.77
C GLU A 590 -19.29 5.78 13.39
N ARG A 591 -19.38 4.45 13.39
CA ARG A 591 -19.34 3.64 12.17
C ARG A 591 -20.70 3.36 11.55
N PHE A 592 -21.74 3.14 12.38
CA PHE A 592 -23.05 2.64 11.94
C PHE A 592 -24.22 3.57 12.32
N ASP A 593 -23.96 4.68 12.99
CA ASP A 593 -24.96 5.66 13.43
C ASP A 593 -26.08 5.07 14.33
N ARG A 594 -25.85 3.86 14.89
CA ARG A 594 -26.77 3.15 15.78
C ARG A 594 -26.01 2.31 16.80
N VAL A 595 -26.58 2.17 18.00
CA VAL A 595 -26.09 1.26 19.06
C VAL A 595 -27.25 0.45 19.64
N PHE A 596 -26.95 -0.71 20.21
CA PHE A 596 -27.87 -1.59 20.90
C PHE A 596 -27.34 -1.79 22.31
N GLU A 597 -27.81 -0.96 23.24
CA GLU A 597 -27.27 -0.89 24.60
C GLU A 597 -27.42 -2.19 25.39
N ASP A 598 -28.52 -2.93 25.19
CA ASP A 598 -28.83 -4.16 25.93
C ASP A 598 -28.25 -5.43 25.32
N MET A 599 -27.60 -5.35 24.13
CA MET A 599 -27.04 -6.54 23.51
C MET A 599 -25.68 -6.92 24.13
N PRO A 600 -25.46 -8.24 24.39
CA PRO A 600 -24.17 -8.72 24.85
C PRO A 600 -23.07 -8.44 23.85
N ILE A 601 -21.90 -8.08 24.34
CA ILE A 601 -20.69 -7.84 23.54
C ILE A 601 -19.74 -9.01 23.77
N GLU A 602 -19.13 -9.51 22.67
CA GLU A 602 -18.06 -10.50 22.71
C GLU A 602 -16.78 -9.95 22.08
N ALA A 603 -15.65 -10.32 22.67
CA ALA A 603 -14.33 -10.10 22.10
C ALA A 603 -13.92 -11.30 21.27
N ILE A 604 -13.24 -11.07 20.15
CA ILE A 604 -12.82 -12.09 19.20
C ILE A 604 -11.32 -12.21 19.15
N ASN A 605 -10.61 -11.09 18.89
CA ASN A 605 -9.17 -11.01 18.85
C ASN A 605 -8.68 -9.89 19.76
N TRP A 606 -7.45 -10.06 20.27
CA TRP A 606 -6.72 -9.10 21.07
C TRP A 606 -5.50 -8.69 20.28
N ARG A 607 -5.28 -7.39 20.09
CA ARG A 607 -4.27 -6.84 19.21
C ARG A 607 -3.33 -5.91 19.93
N LEU A 608 -2.06 -5.99 19.57
CA LEU A 608 -1.00 -5.10 20.02
C LEU A 608 -0.33 -4.48 18.80
N THR A 609 -0.28 -3.16 18.76
CA THR A 609 0.61 -2.42 17.85
C THR A 609 1.72 -1.79 18.69
N ALA A 610 2.96 -2.12 18.40
CA ALA A 610 4.14 -1.55 19.04
C ALA A 610 5.01 -0.86 17.99
N SER A 611 5.45 0.37 18.27
CA SER A 611 6.22 1.16 17.31
C SER A 611 7.33 1.98 17.97
N LEU A 612 8.35 2.35 17.18
CA LEU A 612 9.38 3.31 17.55
C LEU A 612 9.06 4.69 16.95
N PRO A 613 9.50 5.79 17.59
CA PRO A 613 9.39 7.11 17.01
C PRO A 613 10.24 7.22 15.74
N VAL A 614 9.82 8.06 14.81
CA VAL A 614 10.55 8.35 13.57
C VAL A 614 11.06 9.78 13.61
N THR A 615 12.32 9.98 13.22
CA THR A 615 12.86 11.32 13.03
C THR A 615 12.13 11.97 11.84
N PRO A 616 11.52 13.16 12.00
CA PRO A 616 10.84 13.86 10.93
C PRO A 616 11.79 14.14 9.75
N VAL A 617 11.30 13.92 8.54
CA VAL A 617 12.01 14.25 7.29
C VAL A 617 11.16 15.24 6.52
N SER A 618 11.79 16.26 5.91
CA SER A 618 11.12 17.24 5.06
C SER A 618 11.57 17.07 3.62
N LEU A 619 10.63 17.25 2.68
CA LEU A 619 10.91 17.36 1.25
C LEU A 619 11.13 18.83 0.81
N ALA A 620 11.15 19.76 1.74
CA ALA A 620 11.39 21.16 1.42
C ALA A 620 12.70 21.32 0.62
N HIS A 621 12.65 22.14 -0.40
CA HIS A 621 13.80 22.45 -1.25
C HIS A 621 14.18 23.93 -1.13
N HIS A 622 15.41 24.25 -1.50
CA HIS A 622 15.81 25.65 -1.63
C HIS A 622 15.39 26.17 -3.01
N PRO A 623 14.68 27.32 -3.08
CA PRO A 623 14.31 27.90 -4.37
C PRO A 623 15.52 28.14 -5.25
N THR A 624 15.43 27.74 -6.52
CA THR A 624 16.53 27.92 -7.50
C THR A 624 16.77 29.36 -7.90
N GLY A 625 15.84 30.26 -7.54
CA GLY A 625 15.86 31.67 -7.97
C GLY A 625 15.36 31.82 -9.43
N GLY A 626 15.21 33.07 -9.87
CA GLY A 626 14.70 33.37 -11.21
C GLY A 626 13.19 33.62 -11.24
N THR A 627 12.65 33.81 -12.46
CA THR A 627 11.22 34.00 -12.70
C THR A 627 10.55 32.64 -12.78
N PRO A 628 9.49 32.35 -11.95
CA PRO A 628 8.81 31.10 -12.00
C PRO A 628 8.13 30.75 -13.32
N GLU A 629 7.57 31.79 -13.99
CA GLU A 629 6.90 31.60 -15.28
C GLU A 629 7.90 31.46 -16.42
N ARG A 630 7.81 30.33 -17.15
CA ARG A 630 8.68 29.98 -18.26
C ARG A 630 8.05 30.21 -19.63
N GLY A 631 6.75 30.56 -19.70
CA GLY A 631 6.00 30.72 -20.93
C GLY A 631 4.57 30.24 -20.85
N HIS A 632 3.97 29.95 -21.99
CA HIS A 632 2.58 29.47 -22.08
C HIS A 632 2.50 28.30 -23.06
N ARG A 633 1.56 27.40 -22.81
CA ARG A 633 1.13 26.36 -23.75
C ARG A 633 -0.38 26.16 -23.70
N THR A 634 -0.97 25.64 -24.77
CA THR A 634 -2.41 25.32 -24.79
C THR A 634 -2.64 24.01 -24.06
N ILE A 635 -3.56 24.03 -23.08
CA ILE A 635 -4.01 22.85 -22.34
C ILE A 635 -5.52 22.77 -22.41
N HIS A 636 -6.05 21.55 -22.58
CA HIS A 636 -7.48 21.32 -22.52
C HIS A 636 -7.97 21.16 -21.08
N PHE A 637 -8.92 22.00 -20.63
CA PHE A 637 -9.56 21.84 -19.32
C PHE A 637 -11.05 21.48 -19.48
N PRO A 638 -11.54 20.44 -18.79
CA PRO A 638 -12.95 20.07 -18.80
C PRO A 638 -13.85 21.25 -18.42
N GLY A 639 -14.84 21.54 -19.26
CA GLY A 639 -15.78 22.65 -19.09
C GLY A 639 -15.27 24.03 -19.52
N PHE A 640 -13.98 24.18 -19.86
CA PHE A 640 -13.37 25.43 -20.33
C PHE A 640 -12.81 25.34 -21.74
N GLY A 641 -12.58 24.14 -22.27
CA GLY A 641 -11.97 23.91 -23.57
C GLY A 641 -10.44 24.12 -23.56
N ASP A 642 -9.92 24.49 -24.75
CA ASP A 642 -8.49 24.72 -24.95
C ASP A 642 -8.12 26.13 -24.48
N VAL A 643 -7.27 26.23 -23.48
CA VAL A 643 -6.92 27.49 -22.80
C VAL A 643 -5.40 27.70 -22.82
N SER A 644 -4.98 28.96 -23.13
CA SER A 644 -3.58 29.36 -22.98
C SER A 644 -3.20 29.36 -21.51
N THR A 645 -2.30 28.46 -21.11
CA THR A 645 -1.98 28.11 -19.74
C THR A 645 -0.54 28.51 -19.42
N ALA A 646 -0.32 29.21 -18.32
CA ALA A 646 1.03 29.59 -17.86
C ALA A 646 1.82 28.35 -17.44
N VAL A 647 3.08 28.25 -17.88
CA VAL A 647 4.02 27.19 -17.49
C VAL A 647 4.89 27.70 -16.35
N ILE A 648 4.80 27.08 -15.20
CA ILE A 648 5.46 27.51 -13.97
C ILE A 648 6.54 26.49 -13.57
N ASP A 649 7.77 26.99 -13.39
CA ASP A 649 8.84 26.24 -12.76
C ASP A 649 8.57 26.13 -11.26
N ARG A 650 8.23 24.94 -10.81
CA ARG A 650 7.93 24.70 -9.40
C ARG A 650 9.11 25.01 -8.48
N TYR A 651 10.36 24.73 -8.93
CA TYR A 651 11.55 24.93 -8.12
C TYR A 651 11.92 26.42 -7.90
N ALA A 652 11.36 27.34 -8.69
CA ALA A 652 11.56 28.78 -8.51
C ALA A 652 10.57 29.42 -7.51
N LEU A 653 9.51 28.67 -7.11
CA LEU A 653 8.48 29.16 -6.20
C LEU A 653 8.98 29.20 -4.75
N LYS A 654 8.38 30.09 -3.96
CA LYS A 654 8.66 30.30 -2.53
C LYS A 654 7.38 30.17 -1.71
N PRO A 655 7.48 29.81 -0.44
CA PRO A 655 6.36 29.85 0.48
C PRO A 655 5.67 31.23 0.48
N GLY A 656 4.35 31.22 0.35
CA GLY A 656 3.52 32.42 0.23
C GLY A 656 3.23 32.87 -1.20
N ASP A 657 3.93 32.35 -2.21
CA ASP A 657 3.64 32.68 -3.62
C ASP A 657 2.21 32.21 -3.98
N ARG A 658 1.55 33.02 -4.82
CA ARG A 658 0.19 32.76 -5.29
C ARG A 658 0.14 32.85 -6.81
N VAL A 659 -0.44 31.85 -7.44
CA VAL A 659 -0.61 31.74 -8.89
C VAL A 659 -2.09 31.53 -9.20
N ALA A 660 -2.67 32.41 -10.01
CA ALA A 660 -4.03 32.21 -10.54
C ALA A 660 -3.98 31.24 -11.71
N GLY A 661 -4.94 30.32 -11.77
CA GLY A 661 -5.13 29.46 -12.92
C GLY A 661 -5.67 30.21 -14.17
N PRO A 662 -5.51 29.63 -15.36
CA PRO A 662 -4.93 28.29 -15.63
C PRO A 662 -3.41 28.31 -15.55
N ALA A 663 -2.82 27.33 -14.86
CA ALA A 663 -1.38 27.18 -14.73
C ALA A 663 -0.97 25.71 -14.67
N VAL A 664 0.17 25.37 -15.27
CA VAL A 664 0.79 24.06 -15.13
C VAL A 664 2.12 24.22 -14.42
N PHE A 665 2.28 23.50 -13.31
CA PHE A 665 3.47 23.52 -12.48
C PHE A 665 4.32 22.31 -12.85
N GLU A 666 5.51 22.56 -13.38
CA GLU A 666 6.43 21.52 -13.83
C GLU A 666 7.50 21.24 -12.77
N GLU A 667 7.68 19.99 -12.44
CA GLU A 667 8.84 19.46 -11.73
C GLU A 667 9.42 18.26 -12.49
N ARG A 668 10.57 17.77 -12.05
CA ARG A 668 11.30 16.75 -12.79
C ARG A 668 10.50 15.45 -12.97
N GLU A 669 9.77 15.02 -11.95
CA GLU A 669 9.11 13.71 -11.90
C GLU A 669 7.59 13.77 -12.11
N SER A 670 6.99 14.97 -12.15
CA SER A 670 5.54 15.15 -12.34
C SER A 670 5.17 16.54 -12.85
N SER A 671 3.90 16.72 -13.23
CA SER A 671 3.33 18.02 -13.61
C SER A 671 1.95 18.16 -12.97
N PHE A 672 1.67 19.30 -12.34
CA PHE A 672 0.35 19.62 -11.80
C PHE A 672 -0.35 20.68 -12.66
N ALA A 673 -1.54 20.35 -13.15
CA ALA A 673 -2.37 21.27 -13.95
C ALA A 673 -3.51 21.84 -13.09
N ALA A 674 -3.45 23.12 -12.80
CA ALA A 674 -4.49 23.88 -12.11
C ALA A 674 -5.41 24.55 -13.14
N GLY A 675 -6.71 24.30 -13.04
CA GLY A 675 -7.72 24.82 -13.98
C GLY A 675 -7.95 26.33 -13.85
N PRO A 676 -8.73 26.93 -14.80
CA PRO A 676 -8.99 28.37 -14.85
C PRO A 676 -9.67 28.94 -13.60
N ASP A 677 -10.42 28.15 -12.86
CA ASP A 677 -11.14 28.53 -11.63
C ASP A 677 -10.35 28.20 -10.36
N CYS A 678 -9.04 28.01 -10.46
CA CYS A 678 -8.16 27.71 -9.33
C CYS A 678 -7.31 28.92 -8.91
N VAL A 679 -7.03 29.00 -7.61
CA VAL A 679 -5.93 29.80 -7.07
C VAL A 679 -5.00 28.85 -6.33
N VAL A 680 -3.74 28.82 -6.73
CA VAL A 680 -2.70 27.99 -6.12
C VAL A 680 -1.86 28.84 -5.18
N THR A 681 -1.68 28.37 -3.94
CA THR A 681 -0.81 29.00 -2.95
C THR A 681 0.29 28.00 -2.56
N VAL A 682 1.52 28.46 -2.45
CA VAL A 682 2.64 27.66 -1.93
C VAL A 682 2.64 27.77 -0.40
N ASP A 683 2.49 26.65 0.31
CA ASP A 683 2.53 26.66 1.77
C ASP A 683 3.96 26.70 2.32
N ARG A 684 4.12 26.69 3.66
CA ARG A 684 5.43 26.76 4.34
C ARG A 684 6.33 25.55 4.04
N ASP A 685 5.72 24.40 3.69
CA ASP A 685 6.41 23.14 3.38
C ASP A 685 6.55 22.93 1.87
N PHE A 686 6.32 23.98 1.08
CA PHE A 686 6.37 23.99 -0.39
C PHE A 686 5.28 23.15 -1.08
N ASN A 687 4.21 22.74 -0.38
CA ASN A 687 3.08 22.12 -1.06
C ASN A 687 2.37 23.16 -1.93
N LEU A 688 1.95 22.76 -3.13
CA LEU A 688 1.01 23.52 -3.96
C LEU A 688 -0.40 23.24 -3.45
N VAL A 689 -1.05 24.25 -2.90
CA VAL A 689 -2.42 24.14 -2.41
C VAL A 689 -3.34 24.92 -3.36
N ALA A 690 -4.11 24.18 -4.17
CA ALA A 690 -5.07 24.74 -5.10
C ALA A 690 -6.48 24.76 -4.50
N GLU A 691 -7.12 25.93 -4.51
CA GLU A 691 -8.52 26.12 -4.14
C GLU A 691 -9.37 26.30 -5.40
N ILE A 692 -10.35 25.43 -5.64
CA ILE A 692 -11.25 25.45 -6.80
C ILE A 692 -12.44 26.36 -6.50
N GLY A 693 -12.81 27.23 -7.44
CA GLY A 693 -13.92 28.19 -7.32
C GLY A 693 -13.57 29.39 -6.45
N ALA A 694 -12.29 29.65 -6.21
CA ALA A 694 -11.83 30.87 -5.58
C ALA A 694 -11.81 32.04 -6.63
N ASP A 695 -12.43 33.17 -6.32
CA ASP A 695 -12.39 34.33 -7.19
C ASP A 695 -10.95 34.88 -7.33
N ALA A 696 -10.49 35.06 -8.56
CA ALA A 696 -9.19 35.63 -8.87
C ALA A 696 -8.98 37.01 -8.21
N ALA A 697 -10.06 37.76 -7.90
CA ALA A 697 -10.03 38.98 -7.14
C ALA A 697 -9.53 38.83 -5.69
N THR A 698 -9.73 37.68 -5.08
CA THR A 698 -9.20 37.35 -3.74
C THR A 698 -7.71 36.97 -3.77
N ALA A 699 -7.15 36.69 -4.94
CA ALA A 699 -5.73 36.35 -5.11
C ALA A 699 -4.80 37.55 -4.86
N ALA A 700 -5.30 38.80 -4.97
CA ALA A 700 -4.50 40.01 -4.87
C ALA A 700 -4.34 40.56 -3.43
N ALA A 701 -5.01 40.01 -2.41
CA ALA A 701 -4.93 40.52 -1.04
C ALA A 701 -4.03 39.60 -0.17
N PRO A 702 -2.95 40.11 0.43
CA PRO A 702 -2.19 39.37 1.43
C PRO A 702 -3.09 39.12 2.65
N ARG A 703 -3.35 37.86 3.00
CA ARG A 703 -3.96 37.55 4.31
C ARG A 703 -3.01 38.03 5.41
N ARG A 704 -3.44 39.07 6.14
CA ARG A 704 -2.81 39.47 7.39
C ARG A 704 -2.76 38.21 8.31
N ALA A 705 -1.58 37.96 8.83
CA ALA A 705 -1.35 36.93 9.82
C ALA A 705 -2.38 37.04 10.96
N LEU A 706 -3.12 35.96 11.22
CA LEU A 706 -3.72 35.71 12.53
C LEU A 706 -2.57 35.26 13.45
N ALA A 707 -1.77 36.23 13.86
CA ALA A 707 -0.98 36.19 15.08
C ALA A 707 -1.77 37.02 16.11
N GLU A 708 -1.87 36.48 17.30
CA GLU A 708 -2.46 37.07 18.52
C GLU A 708 -3.94 36.73 18.75
N ALA A 709 -4.14 35.58 19.42
CA ALA A 709 -4.96 35.50 20.63
C ALA A 709 -4.68 34.19 21.35
N THR A 710 -3.88 34.32 22.43
CA THR A 710 -3.74 33.54 23.66
C THR A 710 -4.02 32.07 23.63
#